data_f570a20471605b53565608faae0999f9
#
_entry.id   f570a20471605b53565608faae0999f9
#
_cell.length_a   1.000
_cell.length_b   1.000
_cell.length_c   1.000
_cell.angle_alpha   90.00
_cell.angle_beta   90.00
_cell.angle_gamma   90.00
#
_symmetry.space_group_name_H-M   'P 1'
#
loop_
_entity.id
_entity.type
_entity.pdbx_description
1 polymer ?
#
loop_
_entity_poly.entity_id
_entity_poly.type
_entity_poly.pdbx_seq_one_letter_code
_entity_poly.pdbx_strand_id
1 'polypeptide(L)'
;MDRQEALQAYCEALSQEREQYLYQQAVKKSGAATRGMSAAERDKYLNSQAFQSTLYHLKRADKVYQALRRGELTLEYQQAEFDQLLPLIQSELKHESPIVLPFLRSVQRSRITLGSAHKAVQQIEDHLPRKYLQAQMKRLVSDADRQVERYLRSGDLSALAKTEKKPRRIVERLMETVFQNGVTSGTVDAAYHPLSLGQTLQEEMQKGLPRLAACGAVCMENGEKIAAAVKAEISRAKYAVIGEIKKRFPPKRIRRLLTENASLKALQKQADAAAAQEKRLHTALLSAIPEHYKDLYPLARQMRRKFILHLGPTNSGKTYEGVCRLRGALNGIYLGPLRLLAAEQFETLNMDDVPCSLVTGEEQIRVPNSRVQSSTVEMADLTAHYDVAVIDECQMIADRDRGGAWTAAILGLCADEIHACASPDAEALLIRMVQDCGDEYTIVRHERMTPLEMEKEGFQFPGSVRPGDALIVFSKARVLAVAAELRTLGYRVSLIFGALPPDVRRDQAERFHRGDTDVVVSTDAIAMGMNLPIERVVFLESEKYDGDVVRTLTDAEIKQIAGRAGRYGIYDIGYVNAFGFKGLVGRALSRPLYPLTEAIIRFPESLLDIPLPLTQIINQWIAMKDKTFFSKASTMRMEGLAKMMETPHTDKRLLYRFLCIPFDETDPDLLSRWKALYQAECRQEHADVLTVIPHAMDPEACTIQMLDLLEADYRTCDLYYNYARLFLENPDSVLEEIQCRKDLISKGIIHILSTQKLQQKACRSCKKRLPWNWPYPLCDSCFRRGSFAGRGRAGGIWNMDGWGD
;
A
#
# COMPACT_ATOMS: atom_id res chain seq x y z
N MET A 1 -28.43 -8.95 15.00
CA MET A 1 -27.35 -8.17 14.35
C MET A 1 -27.41 -6.79 14.93
N ASP A 2 -26.40 -6.41 15.68
CA ASP A 2 -26.29 -5.09 16.31
C ASP A 2 -26.25 -4.03 15.22
N ARG A 3 -26.73 -2.81 15.52
CA ARG A 3 -26.76 -1.68 14.58
C ARG A 3 -25.34 -1.35 14.05
N GLN A 4 -24.32 -1.56 14.87
CA GLN A 4 -22.92 -1.37 14.47
C GLN A 4 -22.45 -2.47 13.49
N GLU A 5 -22.78 -3.72 13.74
CA GLU A 5 -22.45 -4.83 12.83
C GLU A 5 -23.14 -4.68 11.48
N ALA A 6 -24.41 -4.26 11.47
CA ALA A 6 -25.13 -3.99 10.23
C ALA A 6 -24.52 -2.80 9.45
N LEU A 7 -24.02 -1.78 10.15
CA LEU A 7 -23.37 -0.63 9.53
C LEU A 7 -21.99 -1.01 8.97
N GLN A 8 -21.25 -1.83 9.69
CA GLN A 8 -19.93 -2.30 9.26
C GLN A 8 -20.06 -3.21 8.03
N ALA A 9 -20.92 -4.22 8.08
CA ALA A 9 -21.18 -5.10 6.93
C ALA A 9 -21.65 -4.32 5.69
N TYR A 10 -22.39 -3.24 5.92
CA TYR A 10 -22.81 -2.34 4.88
C TYR A 10 -21.66 -1.53 4.27
N CYS A 11 -20.79 -0.97 5.10
CA CYS A 11 -19.60 -0.23 4.63
C CYS A 11 -18.66 -1.13 3.84
N GLU A 12 -18.53 -2.39 4.25
CA GLU A 12 -17.74 -3.40 3.54
C GLU A 12 -18.36 -3.73 2.17
N ALA A 13 -19.67 -3.96 2.12
CA ALA A 13 -20.36 -4.21 0.85
C ALA A 13 -20.24 -3.02 -0.12
N LEU A 14 -20.40 -1.78 0.37
CA LEU A 14 -20.19 -0.58 -0.43
C LEU A 14 -18.75 -0.40 -0.88
N SER A 15 -17.79 -0.77 -0.04
CA SER A 15 -16.39 -0.69 -0.38
C SER A 15 -16.07 -1.63 -1.55
N GLN A 16 -16.57 -2.87 -1.51
CA GLN A 16 -16.41 -3.84 -2.58
C GLN A 16 -17.10 -3.39 -3.89
N GLU A 17 -18.30 -2.85 -3.78
CA GLU A 17 -19.04 -2.33 -4.94
C GLU A 17 -18.33 -1.12 -5.56
N ARG A 18 -17.78 -0.23 -4.73
CA ARG A 18 -16.99 0.91 -5.21
C ARG A 18 -15.67 0.47 -5.84
N GLU A 19 -15.06 -0.57 -5.31
CA GLU A 19 -13.84 -1.16 -5.87
C GLU A 19 -14.08 -1.76 -7.26
N GLN A 20 -15.15 -2.52 -7.43
CA GLN A 20 -15.57 -3.04 -8.74
C GLN A 20 -15.83 -1.92 -9.74
N TYR A 21 -16.47 -0.84 -9.29
CA TYR A 21 -16.66 0.34 -10.12
C TYR A 21 -15.35 0.95 -10.60
N LEU A 22 -14.40 1.17 -9.69
CA LEU A 22 -13.10 1.75 -10.04
C LEU A 22 -12.30 0.83 -10.97
N TYR A 23 -12.41 -0.47 -10.77
CA TYR A 23 -11.85 -1.46 -11.69
C TYR A 23 -12.39 -1.30 -13.12
N GLN A 24 -13.69 -1.16 -13.26
CA GLN A 24 -14.30 -0.97 -14.56
C GLN A 24 -13.97 0.40 -15.19
N GLN A 25 -13.79 1.44 -14.37
CA GLN A 25 -13.27 2.72 -14.86
C GLN A 25 -11.83 2.59 -15.36
N ALA A 26 -11.00 1.79 -14.68
CA ALA A 26 -9.66 1.48 -15.14
C ALA A 26 -9.68 0.73 -16.48
N VAL A 27 -10.57 -0.25 -16.64
CA VAL A 27 -10.79 -0.97 -17.91
C VAL A 27 -11.18 0.00 -19.02
N LYS A 28 -12.09 0.94 -18.74
CA LYS A 28 -12.50 1.96 -19.74
C LYS A 28 -11.35 2.88 -20.13
N LYS A 29 -10.57 3.36 -19.18
CA LYS A 29 -9.40 4.21 -19.45
C LYS A 29 -8.33 3.47 -20.26
N SER A 30 -8.24 2.17 -20.09
CA SER A 30 -7.30 1.30 -20.81
C SER A 30 -7.81 0.89 -22.20
N GLY A 31 -8.99 1.31 -22.60
CA GLY A 31 -9.63 0.92 -23.87
C GLY A 31 -8.82 1.25 -25.11
N ALA A 32 -8.03 2.32 -25.10
CA ALA A 32 -7.12 2.66 -26.20
C ALA A 32 -5.92 1.70 -26.27
N ALA A 33 -5.42 1.25 -25.12
CA ALA A 33 -4.29 0.32 -25.01
C ALA A 33 -4.69 -1.13 -25.34
N THR A 34 -5.98 -1.47 -25.21
CA THR A 34 -6.51 -2.81 -25.47
C THR A 34 -7.16 -2.96 -26.83
N ARG A 35 -7.15 -1.91 -27.66
CA ARG A 35 -7.74 -1.92 -29.00
C ARG A 35 -6.97 -2.87 -29.91
N GLY A 36 -7.65 -3.89 -30.45
CA GLY A 36 -7.05 -4.87 -31.35
C GLY A 36 -6.41 -6.09 -30.66
N MET A 37 -6.48 -6.19 -29.35
CA MET A 37 -5.99 -7.34 -28.60
C MET A 37 -7.00 -8.49 -28.65
N SER A 38 -6.49 -9.74 -28.74
CA SER A 38 -7.28 -10.95 -28.51
C SER A 38 -7.75 -11.03 -27.06
N ALA A 39 -8.74 -11.87 -26.76
CA ALA A 39 -9.25 -12.08 -25.41
C ALA A 39 -8.16 -12.47 -24.40
N ALA A 40 -7.26 -13.38 -24.78
CA ALA A 40 -6.14 -13.80 -23.94
C ALA A 40 -5.10 -12.70 -23.67
N GLU A 41 -4.83 -11.86 -24.68
CA GLU A 41 -3.94 -10.70 -24.53
C GLU A 41 -4.58 -9.62 -23.66
N ARG A 42 -5.89 -9.44 -23.78
CA ARG A 42 -6.66 -8.51 -22.95
C ARG A 42 -6.66 -8.92 -21.49
N ASP A 43 -6.87 -10.21 -21.20
CA ASP A 43 -6.79 -10.73 -19.82
C ASP A 43 -5.37 -10.57 -19.25
N LYS A 44 -4.36 -10.80 -20.05
CA LYS A 44 -2.97 -10.58 -19.64
C LYS A 44 -2.67 -9.10 -19.38
N TYR A 45 -3.27 -8.20 -20.16
CA TYR A 45 -3.14 -6.76 -19.93
C TYR A 45 -3.86 -6.32 -18.66
N LEU A 46 -5.03 -6.83 -18.35
CA LEU A 46 -5.78 -6.50 -17.12
C LEU A 46 -5.04 -6.94 -15.85
N ASN A 47 -4.16 -7.93 -15.96
CA ASN A 47 -3.28 -8.36 -14.88
C ASN A 47 -1.89 -7.68 -14.93
N SER A 48 -1.67 -6.72 -15.84
CA SER A 48 -0.39 -6.03 -15.99
C SER A 48 -0.23 -4.88 -14.99
N GLN A 49 1.01 -4.53 -14.69
CA GLN A 49 1.36 -3.39 -13.85
C GLN A 49 0.78 -2.06 -14.37
N ALA A 50 0.74 -1.86 -15.67
CA ALA A 50 0.18 -0.65 -16.26
C ALA A 50 -1.31 -0.48 -15.93
N PHE A 51 -2.06 -1.58 -15.95
CA PHE A 51 -3.46 -1.59 -15.55
C PHE A 51 -3.62 -1.39 -14.04
N GLN A 52 -2.82 -2.09 -13.24
CA GLN A 52 -2.84 -1.98 -11.79
C GLN A 52 -2.47 -0.57 -11.31
N SER A 53 -1.48 0.06 -11.94
CA SER A 53 -1.15 1.47 -11.69
C SER A 53 -2.33 2.40 -11.98
N THR A 54 -3.03 2.20 -13.10
CA THR A 54 -4.21 3.00 -13.45
C THR A 54 -5.33 2.80 -12.42
N LEU A 55 -5.58 1.57 -12.00
CA LEU A 55 -6.57 1.25 -10.97
C LEU A 55 -6.20 1.88 -9.62
N TYR A 56 -4.94 1.79 -9.24
CA TYR A 56 -4.43 2.39 -8.02
C TYR A 56 -4.64 3.90 -7.98
N HIS A 57 -4.29 4.62 -9.05
CA HIS A 57 -4.53 6.06 -9.13
C HIS A 57 -6.01 6.43 -9.05
N LEU A 58 -6.88 5.61 -9.64
CA LEU A 58 -8.32 5.81 -9.53
C LEU A 58 -8.82 5.58 -8.09
N LYS A 59 -8.37 4.52 -7.42
CA LYS A 59 -8.68 4.24 -6.01
C LYS A 59 -8.19 5.38 -5.10
N ARG A 60 -6.99 5.89 -5.32
CA ARG A 60 -6.42 6.99 -4.56
C ARG A 60 -7.16 8.32 -4.76
N ALA A 61 -7.58 8.62 -5.97
CA ALA A 61 -8.29 9.86 -6.30
C ALA A 61 -9.77 9.84 -5.89
N ASP A 62 -10.32 8.66 -5.63
CA ASP A 62 -11.74 8.51 -5.33
C ASP A 62 -12.05 8.77 -3.85
N LYS A 63 -12.59 9.97 -3.58
CA LYS A 63 -12.91 10.38 -2.21
C LYS A 63 -13.90 9.46 -1.51
N VAL A 64 -14.86 8.87 -2.26
CA VAL A 64 -15.86 7.96 -1.70
C VAL A 64 -15.22 6.65 -1.28
N TYR A 65 -14.39 6.07 -2.14
CA TYR A 65 -13.64 4.86 -1.82
C TYR A 65 -12.74 5.06 -0.60
N GLN A 66 -12.03 6.18 -0.55
CA GLN A 66 -11.18 6.53 0.58
C GLN A 66 -11.97 6.72 1.88
N ALA A 67 -13.12 7.40 1.82
CA ALA A 67 -13.98 7.59 2.98
C ALA A 67 -14.60 6.27 3.48
N LEU A 68 -15.02 5.39 2.59
CA LEU A 68 -15.53 4.06 2.94
C LEU A 68 -14.45 3.19 3.60
N ARG A 69 -13.24 3.22 3.07
CA ARG A 69 -12.10 2.48 3.62
C ARG A 69 -11.65 2.99 4.98
N ARG A 70 -11.82 4.29 5.27
CA ARG A 70 -11.51 4.90 6.57
C ARG A 70 -12.57 4.72 7.63
N GLY A 71 -13.72 4.11 7.30
CA GLY A 71 -14.84 3.99 8.24
C GLY A 71 -15.43 5.34 8.68
N GLU A 72 -15.20 6.42 7.90
CA GLU A 72 -15.64 7.78 8.20
C GLU A 72 -17.15 8.00 8.01
N LEU A 73 -17.96 7.18 8.65
CA LEU A 73 -19.37 7.45 8.84
C LEU A 73 -19.59 7.92 10.29
N THR A 74 -19.18 9.13 10.59
CA THR A 74 -19.53 9.81 11.84
C THR A 74 -21.01 10.20 11.80
N LEU A 75 -21.88 9.22 12.06
CA LEU A 75 -23.32 9.34 11.83
C LEU A 75 -24.13 9.76 13.04
N GLU A 76 -23.61 9.62 14.26
CA GLU A 76 -24.41 9.81 15.46
C GLU A 76 -24.94 11.23 15.60
N TYR A 77 -24.15 12.22 15.31
CA TYR A 77 -24.55 13.61 15.43
C TYR A 77 -25.52 14.05 14.31
N GLN A 78 -25.22 13.67 13.07
CA GLN A 78 -26.03 14.00 11.90
C GLN A 78 -27.38 13.27 11.91
N GLN A 79 -27.43 12.10 12.50
CA GLN A 79 -28.66 11.35 12.71
C GLN A 79 -29.59 12.06 13.70
N ALA A 80 -29.05 12.59 14.80
CA ALA A 80 -29.85 13.31 15.77
C ALA A 80 -30.47 14.60 15.21
N GLU A 81 -29.75 15.30 14.34
CA GLU A 81 -30.26 16.47 13.63
C GLU A 81 -31.40 16.12 12.69
N PHE A 82 -31.25 15.05 11.94
CA PHE A 82 -32.26 14.59 10.99
C PHE A 82 -33.50 14.10 11.70
N ASP A 83 -33.37 13.34 12.78
CA ASP A 83 -34.48 12.78 13.56
C ASP A 83 -35.35 13.89 14.18
N GLN A 84 -34.79 15.06 14.44
CA GLN A 84 -35.55 16.24 14.93
C GLN A 84 -36.13 17.09 13.80
N LEU A 85 -35.46 17.18 12.66
CA LEU A 85 -35.93 17.91 11.49
C LEU A 85 -37.08 17.17 10.79
N LEU A 86 -37.00 15.85 10.73
CA LEU A 86 -38.00 15.04 10.05
C LEU A 86 -39.43 15.20 10.57
N PRO A 87 -39.72 15.18 11.91
CA PRO A 87 -41.04 15.41 12.44
C PRO A 87 -41.60 16.79 12.09
N LEU A 88 -40.76 17.83 12.09
CA LEU A 88 -41.16 19.20 11.75
C LEU A 88 -41.58 19.29 10.29
N ILE A 89 -40.82 18.74 9.38
CA ILE A 89 -41.14 18.66 7.96
C ILE A 89 -42.40 17.82 7.73
N GLN A 90 -42.52 16.68 8.44
CA GLN A 90 -43.69 15.83 8.39
C GLN A 90 -44.97 16.54 8.89
N SER A 91 -44.89 17.34 9.95
CA SER A 91 -46.02 18.08 10.49
C SER A 91 -46.55 19.16 9.52
N GLU A 92 -45.62 19.79 8.79
CA GLU A 92 -45.94 20.80 7.78
C GLU A 92 -46.53 20.20 6.48
N LEU A 93 -46.20 18.90 6.21
CA LEU A 93 -46.65 18.21 5.03
C LEU A 93 -47.89 17.33 5.27
N LYS A 94 -48.56 17.46 6.40
CA LYS A 94 -49.54 16.52 6.98
C LYS A 94 -50.53 15.88 6.03
N HIS A 95 -50.88 16.49 4.91
CA HIS A 95 -51.93 15.99 4.04
C HIS A 95 -51.67 16.11 2.52
N GLU A 96 -50.49 16.59 2.11
CA GLU A 96 -50.41 17.10 0.76
C GLU A 96 -49.55 16.34 -0.25
N SER A 97 -48.62 15.47 0.16
CA SER A 97 -47.82 14.74 -0.84
C SER A 97 -47.43 13.34 -0.40
N PRO A 98 -48.02 12.30 -1.00
CA PRO A 98 -47.61 10.93 -0.77
C PRO A 98 -46.19 10.63 -1.25
N ILE A 99 -45.54 11.59 -1.89
CA ILE A 99 -44.20 11.47 -2.50
C ILE A 99 -43.14 11.99 -1.55
N VAL A 100 -43.33 13.15 -0.94
CA VAL A 100 -42.29 13.80 -0.12
C VAL A 100 -42.13 13.12 1.25
N LEU A 101 -43.22 12.69 1.87
CA LEU A 101 -43.17 11.99 3.16
C LEU A 101 -42.41 10.66 3.14
N PRO A 102 -42.65 9.76 2.16
CA PRO A 102 -41.81 8.57 2.02
C PRO A 102 -40.37 8.88 1.71
N PHE A 103 -40.11 9.97 1.02
CA PHE A 103 -38.77 10.45 0.76
C PHE A 103 -38.04 10.82 2.05
N LEU A 104 -38.64 11.70 2.83
CA LEU A 104 -38.07 12.16 4.09
C LEU A 104 -37.85 11.00 5.08
N ARG A 105 -38.71 10.00 5.08
CA ARG A 105 -38.53 8.77 5.86
C ARG A 105 -37.43 7.87 5.33
N SER A 106 -37.14 7.90 4.03
CA SER A 106 -36.05 7.10 3.44
C SER A 106 -34.67 7.70 3.65
N VAL A 107 -34.60 9.02 3.93
CA VAL A 107 -33.34 9.74 4.19
C VAL A 107 -32.86 9.55 5.64
N GLN A 108 -32.99 8.38 6.22
CA GLN A 108 -32.61 8.11 7.61
C GLN A 108 -31.10 8.23 7.89
N ARG A 109 -30.27 8.36 6.86
CA ARG A 109 -28.81 8.36 6.97
C ARG A 109 -28.13 9.46 6.17
N SER A 110 -28.88 10.49 5.77
CA SER A 110 -28.30 11.61 5.05
C SER A 110 -27.47 12.49 6.00
N ARG A 111 -26.40 13.05 5.47
CA ARG A 111 -25.56 14.03 6.16
C ARG A 111 -26.25 15.41 6.17
N ILE A 112 -27.44 15.51 6.74
CA ILE A 112 -28.14 16.78 6.89
C ILE A 112 -27.54 17.50 8.08
N THR A 113 -26.80 18.56 7.82
CA THR A 113 -26.28 19.44 8.87
C THR A 113 -27.16 20.66 9.01
N LEU A 114 -27.45 21.03 10.24
CA LEU A 114 -28.23 22.24 10.55
C LEU A 114 -27.44 23.55 10.37
N GLY A 115 -26.15 23.49 10.02
CA GLY A 115 -25.28 24.65 9.87
C GLY A 115 -25.73 25.67 8.81
N SER A 116 -26.57 25.28 7.87
CA SER A 116 -27.30 26.23 7.02
C SER A 116 -28.56 25.61 6.43
N ALA A 117 -29.63 26.37 6.34
CA ALA A 117 -30.87 25.96 5.67
C ALA A 117 -30.64 25.56 4.19
N HIS A 118 -29.63 26.18 3.55
CA HIS A 118 -29.25 25.85 2.17
C HIS A 118 -28.60 24.48 2.07
N LYS A 119 -27.71 24.13 2.99
CA LYS A 119 -27.09 22.77 3.04
C LYS A 119 -28.12 21.69 3.35
N ALA A 120 -29.08 21.98 4.27
CA ALA A 120 -30.14 21.04 4.56
C ALA A 120 -31.01 20.74 3.33
N VAL A 121 -31.38 21.78 2.55
CA VAL A 121 -32.12 21.60 1.29
C VAL A 121 -31.29 20.82 0.28
N GLN A 122 -30.02 21.14 0.13
CA GLN A 122 -29.16 20.47 -0.83
C GLN A 122 -28.95 18.98 -0.48
N GLN A 123 -28.83 18.65 0.80
CA GLN A 123 -28.76 17.26 1.25
C GLN A 123 -30.07 16.51 1.04
N ILE A 124 -31.22 17.17 1.20
CA ILE A 124 -32.52 16.61 0.82
C ILE A 124 -32.60 16.40 -0.71
N GLU A 125 -32.05 17.33 -1.50
CA GLU A 125 -31.98 17.24 -2.95
C GLU A 125 -31.13 16.06 -3.44
N ASP A 126 -30.13 15.65 -2.69
CA ASP A 126 -29.23 14.54 -3.08
C ASP A 126 -29.85 13.16 -2.88
N HIS A 127 -31.03 13.08 -2.25
CA HIS A 127 -31.71 11.83 -1.94
C HIS A 127 -33.11 11.76 -2.54
N LEU A 128 -33.43 10.62 -3.13
CA LEU A 128 -34.75 10.36 -3.75
C LEU A 128 -35.49 9.20 -3.10
N PRO A 129 -36.83 9.33 -2.91
CA PRO A 129 -37.63 8.27 -2.34
C PRO A 129 -37.81 7.12 -3.33
N ARG A 130 -37.61 5.90 -2.87
CA ARG A 130 -37.82 4.69 -3.66
C ARG A 130 -39.19 4.62 -4.30
N LYS A 131 -40.27 4.86 -3.50
CA LYS A 131 -41.64 4.79 -3.97
C LYS A 131 -41.95 5.80 -5.08
N TYR A 132 -41.35 6.99 -5.00
CA TYR A 132 -41.54 8.00 -6.04
C TYR A 132 -40.92 7.56 -7.37
N LEU A 133 -39.69 7.10 -7.33
CA LEU A 133 -38.98 6.60 -8.52
C LEU A 133 -39.69 5.41 -9.12
N GLN A 134 -40.14 4.47 -8.28
CA GLN A 134 -40.93 3.32 -8.75
C GLN A 134 -42.22 3.76 -9.42
N ALA A 135 -42.95 4.73 -8.86
CA ALA A 135 -44.19 5.26 -9.46
C ALA A 135 -43.93 5.96 -10.79
N GLN A 136 -42.83 6.76 -10.89
CA GLN A 136 -42.44 7.40 -12.14
C GLN A 136 -41.98 6.37 -13.18
N MET A 137 -41.24 5.39 -12.76
CA MET A 137 -40.77 4.29 -13.62
C MET A 137 -41.92 3.40 -14.10
N LYS A 138 -42.92 3.13 -13.27
CA LYS A 138 -44.15 2.42 -13.70
C LYS A 138 -44.87 3.12 -14.84
N ARG A 139 -44.92 4.45 -14.83
CA ARG A 139 -45.47 5.24 -15.93
C ARG A 139 -44.65 5.12 -17.22
N LEU A 140 -43.33 5.19 -17.09
CA LEU A 140 -42.41 5.06 -18.23
C LEU A 140 -42.42 3.65 -18.85
N VAL A 141 -42.73 2.67 -18.03
CA VAL A 141 -42.61 1.26 -18.33
C VAL A 141 -43.88 0.70 -18.96
N SER A 142 -45.05 1.28 -18.69
CA SER A 142 -46.30 0.74 -19.24
C SER A 142 -46.35 0.67 -20.76
N ASP A 143 -45.58 1.50 -21.43
CA ASP A 143 -45.49 1.52 -22.90
C ASP A 143 -44.34 0.68 -23.49
N ALA A 144 -43.37 0.25 -22.66
CA ALA A 144 -42.22 -0.49 -23.14
C ALA A 144 -42.49 -1.98 -23.41
N ASP A 145 -43.48 -2.56 -22.72
CA ASP A 145 -43.89 -3.94 -22.95
C ASP A 145 -44.33 -4.15 -24.40
N ARG A 146 -45.09 -3.20 -24.97
CA ARG A 146 -45.54 -3.26 -26.35
C ARG A 146 -44.43 -3.19 -27.36
N GLN A 147 -43.32 -2.56 -27.02
CA GLN A 147 -42.19 -2.43 -27.93
C GLN A 147 -41.24 -3.62 -27.87
N VAL A 148 -41.08 -4.24 -26.70
CA VAL A 148 -40.35 -5.53 -26.57
C VAL A 148 -41.13 -6.61 -27.29
N GLU A 149 -42.47 -6.67 -27.13
CA GLU A 149 -43.30 -7.61 -27.89
C GLU A 149 -43.23 -7.40 -29.42
N ARG A 150 -43.22 -6.13 -29.83
CA ARG A 150 -43.10 -5.80 -31.26
C ARG A 150 -41.73 -6.20 -31.79
N TYR A 151 -40.69 -5.97 -31.02
CA TYR A 151 -39.34 -6.39 -31.34
C TYR A 151 -39.22 -7.93 -31.39
N LEU A 152 -39.75 -8.64 -30.39
CA LEU A 152 -39.73 -10.09 -30.38
C LEU A 152 -40.52 -10.71 -31.56
N ARG A 153 -41.50 -9.99 -32.10
CA ARG A 153 -42.24 -10.37 -33.30
C ARG A 153 -41.51 -10.02 -34.61
N SER A 154 -40.77 -8.91 -34.64
CA SER A 154 -40.19 -8.39 -35.87
C SER A 154 -38.68 -8.71 -36.03
N GLY A 155 -37.99 -9.04 -34.93
CA GLY A 155 -36.53 -9.19 -34.93
C GLY A 155 -35.75 -7.89 -35.13
N ASP A 156 -36.43 -6.73 -35.14
CA ASP A 156 -35.84 -5.43 -35.42
C ASP A 156 -35.40 -4.69 -34.14
N LEU A 157 -34.11 -4.74 -33.86
CA LEU A 157 -33.48 -4.07 -32.73
C LEU A 157 -33.46 -2.54 -32.83
N SER A 158 -33.59 -2.01 -34.03
CA SER A 158 -33.60 -0.56 -34.24
C SER A 158 -34.75 0.14 -33.52
N ALA A 159 -35.83 -0.57 -33.30
CA ALA A 159 -37.01 -0.10 -32.57
C ALA A 159 -36.71 0.06 -31.06
N LEU A 160 -35.94 -0.80 -30.46
CA LEU A 160 -35.48 -0.67 -29.06
C LEU A 160 -34.44 0.44 -28.84
N ALA A 161 -33.60 0.65 -29.82
CA ALA A 161 -32.55 1.67 -29.74
C ALA A 161 -33.07 3.10 -29.96
N LYS A 162 -34.18 3.29 -30.68
CA LYS A 162 -34.71 4.61 -31.06
C LYS A 162 -35.76 5.17 -30.13
N THR A 163 -36.28 4.39 -29.19
CA THR A 163 -37.39 4.80 -28.35
C THR A 163 -37.00 5.10 -26.94
N GLU A 164 -37.53 6.21 -26.40
CA GLU A 164 -37.40 6.58 -24.98
C GLU A 164 -38.06 5.59 -24.02
N LYS A 165 -38.74 4.59 -24.53
CA LYS A 165 -39.56 3.62 -23.79
C LYS A 165 -38.78 2.31 -23.56
N LYS A 166 -38.82 1.81 -22.36
CA LYS A 166 -37.95 0.75 -21.84
C LYS A 166 -38.75 -0.52 -21.48
N PRO A 167 -38.13 -1.70 -21.60
CA PRO A 167 -38.78 -2.96 -21.22
C PRO A 167 -39.18 -2.96 -19.75
N ARG A 168 -40.47 -3.07 -19.49
CA ARG A 168 -41.06 -2.92 -18.16
C ARG A 168 -40.43 -3.84 -17.12
N ARG A 169 -40.42 -5.14 -17.38
CA ARG A 169 -39.92 -6.13 -16.41
C ARG A 169 -38.43 -5.97 -16.08
N ILE A 170 -37.61 -5.60 -17.05
CA ILE A 170 -36.17 -5.37 -16.85
C ILE A 170 -35.99 -4.16 -15.97
N VAL A 171 -36.71 -3.08 -16.24
CA VAL A 171 -36.59 -1.84 -15.48
C VAL A 171 -37.17 -2.01 -14.07
N GLU A 172 -38.31 -2.67 -13.90
CA GLU A 172 -38.89 -2.94 -12.57
C GLU A 172 -37.92 -3.76 -11.70
N ARG A 173 -37.36 -4.86 -12.22
CA ARG A 173 -36.41 -5.68 -11.48
C ARG A 173 -35.11 -4.92 -11.19
N LEU A 174 -34.57 -4.21 -12.20
CA LEU A 174 -33.41 -3.38 -12.00
C LEU A 174 -33.63 -2.35 -10.89
N MET A 175 -34.78 -1.66 -10.92
CA MET A 175 -35.13 -0.70 -9.90
C MET A 175 -35.33 -1.35 -8.53
N GLU A 176 -35.94 -2.53 -8.44
CA GLU A 176 -36.05 -3.28 -7.20
C GLU A 176 -34.68 -3.65 -6.63
N THR A 177 -33.76 -4.18 -7.45
CA THR A 177 -32.41 -4.53 -7.02
C THR A 177 -31.63 -3.30 -6.59
N VAL A 178 -31.67 -2.24 -7.39
CA VAL A 178 -31.02 -0.97 -7.09
C VAL A 178 -31.56 -0.35 -5.80
N PHE A 179 -32.88 -0.35 -5.61
CA PHE A 179 -33.49 0.21 -4.40
C PHE A 179 -33.36 -0.67 -3.18
N GLN A 180 -33.38 -1.99 -3.32
CA GLN A 180 -33.10 -2.88 -2.20
C GLN A 180 -31.70 -2.64 -1.68
N ASN A 181 -30.72 -2.58 -2.56
CA ASN A 181 -29.34 -2.27 -2.20
C ASN A 181 -29.20 -0.83 -1.68
N GLY A 182 -29.81 0.15 -2.34
CA GLY A 182 -29.74 1.56 -1.97
C GLY A 182 -30.47 1.90 -0.66
N VAL A 183 -31.58 1.24 -0.33
CA VAL A 183 -32.34 1.48 0.91
C VAL A 183 -31.72 0.78 2.11
N THR A 184 -31.15 -0.42 1.93
CA THR A 184 -30.36 -1.07 2.98
C THR A 184 -29.11 -0.27 3.30
N SER A 185 -28.60 0.43 2.32
CA SER A 185 -27.30 1.09 2.35
C SER A 185 -27.34 2.59 2.67
N GLY A 186 -28.48 3.21 2.63
CA GLY A 186 -28.61 4.64 2.95
C GLY A 186 -27.97 5.60 1.94
N THR A 187 -27.44 5.12 0.82
CA THR A 187 -26.84 5.95 -0.23
C THR A 187 -27.43 5.61 -1.59
N VAL A 188 -28.43 6.34 -1.97
CA VAL A 188 -29.08 6.19 -3.29
C VAL A 188 -28.08 6.46 -4.43
N ASP A 189 -27.05 7.27 -4.20
CA ASP A 189 -26.04 7.59 -5.21
C ASP A 189 -25.11 6.40 -5.59
N ALA A 190 -24.77 5.52 -4.67
CA ALA A 190 -23.98 4.33 -4.98
C ALA A 190 -24.76 3.33 -5.85
N ALA A 191 -26.10 3.27 -5.66
CA ALA A 191 -26.99 2.38 -6.39
C ALA A 191 -27.28 2.83 -7.85
N TYR A 192 -27.00 4.07 -8.20
CA TYR A 192 -27.21 4.62 -9.55
C TYR A 192 -26.00 4.53 -10.46
N HIS A 193 -25.06 3.68 -10.13
CA HIS A 193 -23.85 3.60 -10.93
C HIS A 193 -24.13 2.93 -12.30
N PRO A 194 -23.75 3.54 -13.45
CA PRO A 194 -24.10 3.04 -14.79
C PRO A 194 -23.63 1.62 -15.09
N LEU A 195 -22.61 1.15 -14.39
CA LEU A 195 -22.00 -0.14 -14.64
C LEU A 195 -22.59 -1.26 -13.78
N SER A 196 -22.92 -0.98 -12.53
CA SER A 196 -23.69 -1.92 -11.69
C SER A 196 -25.08 -2.11 -12.28
N LEU A 197 -25.68 -1.05 -12.80
CA LEU A 197 -26.93 -1.11 -13.55
C LEU A 197 -26.80 -1.95 -14.83
N GLY A 198 -25.71 -1.83 -15.57
CA GLY A 198 -25.46 -2.62 -16.78
C GLY A 198 -25.23 -4.10 -16.48
N GLN A 199 -24.48 -4.42 -15.44
CA GLN A 199 -24.23 -5.80 -15.00
C GLN A 199 -25.49 -6.42 -14.43
N THR A 200 -26.21 -5.73 -13.56
CA THR A 200 -27.47 -6.22 -12.98
C THR A 200 -28.52 -6.44 -14.07
N LEU A 201 -28.58 -5.55 -15.07
CA LEU A 201 -29.42 -5.72 -16.23
C LEU A 201 -29.06 -6.98 -17.01
N GLN A 202 -27.77 -7.21 -17.23
CA GLN A 202 -27.25 -8.37 -17.95
C GLN A 202 -27.54 -9.68 -17.21
N GLU A 203 -27.35 -9.72 -15.89
CA GLU A 203 -27.65 -10.88 -15.04
C GLU A 203 -29.15 -11.17 -14.97
N GLU A 204 -29.97 -10.15 -14.85
CA GLU A 204 -31.41 -10.31 -14.80
C GLU A 204 -32.01 -10.70 -16.17
N MET A 205 -31.41 -10.22 -17.26
CA MET A 205 -31.76 -10.67 -18.60
C MET A 205 -31.43 -12.15 -18.82
N GLN A 206 -30.33 -12.64 -18.29
CA GLN A 206 -29.96 -14.06 -18.34
C GLN A 206 -30.87 -14.95 -17.49
N LYS A 207 -31.31 -14.46 -16.32
CA LYS A 207 -32.13 -15.25 -15.35
C LYS A 207 -33.64 -15.25 -15.62
N GLY A 208 -34.18 -14.17 -16.16
CA GLY A 208 -35.61 -13.92 -16.11
C GLY A 208 -36.37 -13.84 -17.45
N LEU A 209 -35.68 -13.88 -18.57
CA LEU A 209 -36.29 -13.69 -19.88
C LEU A 209 -35.77 -14.70 -20.92
N PRO A 210 -36.22 -15.98 -20.87
CA PRO A 210 -35.76 -17.01 -21.81
C PRO A 210 -35.94 -16.63 -23.29
N ARG A 211 -36.90 -15.75 -23.58
CA ARG A 211 -37.14 -15.23 -24.95
C ARG A 211 -36.15 -14.15 -25.35
N LEU A 212 -35.63 -13.38 -24.40
CA LEU A 212 -34.56 -12.43 -24.65
C LEU A 212 -33.17 -13.08 -24.53
N ALA A 213 -33.01 -14.16 -23.79
CA ALA A 213 -31.77 -14.94 -23.75
C ALA A 213 -31.44 -15.58 -25.12
N ALA A 214 -32.42 -15.91 -25.90
CA ALA A 214 -32.26 -16.34 -27.32
C ALA A 214 -31.70 -15.22 -28.20
N CYS A 215 -31.79 -13.95 -27.79
CA CYS A 215 -31.26 -12.78 -28.45
C CYS A 215 -30.00 -12.26 -27.71
N GLY A 216 -29.35 -13.08 -26.90
CA GLY A 216 -28.36 -12.70 -25.89
C GLY A 216 -27.23 -11.79 -26.37
N ALA A 217 -26.65 -12.01 -27.55
CA ALA A 217 -25.59 -11.16 -28.09
C ALA A 217 -26.07 -9.71 -28.36
N VAL A 218 -27.27 -9.56 -28.82
CA VAL A 218 -27.89 -8.30 -29.21
C VAL A 218 -28.36 -7.50 -27.99
N CYS A 219 -28.79 -8.20 -26.93
CA CYS A 219 -29.18 -7.60 -25.64
C CYS A 219 -27.93 -7.07 -24.89
N MET A 220 -26.79 -7.73 -25.01
CA MET A 220 -25.52 -7.27 -24.42
C MET A 220 -25.04 -5.98 -25.06
N GLU A 221 -25.13 -5.83 -26.37
CA GLU A 221 -24.73 -4.64 -27.11
C GLU A 221 -25.59 -3.40 -26.76
N ASN A 222 -26.83 -3.60 -26.38
CA ASN A 222 -27.76 -2.54 -26.00
C ASN A 222 -27.88 -2.31 -24.48
N GLY A 223 -27.31 -3.18 -23.64
CA GLY A 223 -27.39 -3.07 -22.18
C GLY A 223 -26.86 -1.73 -21.66
N GLU A 224 -25.76 -1.22 -22.21
CA GLU A 224 -25.20 0.08 -21.84
C GLU A 224 -26.11 1.25 -22.26
N LYS A 225 -26.78 1.17 -23.40
CA LYS A 225 -27.72 2.18 -23.86
C LYS A 225 -29.00 2.20 -23.00
N ILE A 226 -29.46 1.05 -22.58
CA ILE A 226 -30.61 0.93 -21.65
C ILE A 226 -30.22 1.48 -20.27
N ALA A 227 -29.07 1.14 -19.77
CA ALA A 227 -28.56 1.67 -18.49
C ALA A 227 -28.42 3.20 -18.51
N ALA A 228 -27.86 3.77 -19.58
CA ALA A 228 -27.74 5.21 -19.76
C ALA A 228 -29.12 5.90 -19.82
N ALA A 229 -30.08 5.29 -20.49
CA ALA A 229 -31.44 5.83 -20.56
C ALA A 229 -32.16 5.74 -19.22
N VAL A 230 -32.00 4.65 -18.44
CA VAL A 230 -32.53 4.54 -17.08
C VAL A 230 -31.94 5.63 -16.18
N LYS A 231 -30.63 5.86 -16.26
CA LYS A 231 -29.96 6.93 -15.51
C LYS A 231 -30.51 8.32 -15.84
N ALA A 232 -30.75 8.58 -17.11
CA ALA A 232 -31.34 9.86 -17.54
C ALA A 232 -32.73 10.07 -16.98
N GLU A 233 -33.59 9.03 -16.92
CA GLU A 233 -34.93 9.11 -16.34
C GLU A 233 -34.90 9.27 -14.82
N ILE A 234 -33.98 8.56 -14.14
CA ILE A 234 -33.76 8.74 -12.71
C ILE A 234 -33.38 10.19 -12.41
N SER A 235 -32.47 10.75 -13.21
CA SER A 235 -32.05 12.15 -13.06
C SER A 235 -33.23 13.11 -13.28
N ARG A 236 -34.04 12.90 -14.30
CA ARG A 236 -35.27 13.73 -14.52
C ARG A 236 -36.25 13.63 -13.35
N ALA A 237 -36.49 12.42 -12.83
CA ALA A 237 -37.36 12.22 -11.67
C ALA A 237 -36.76 12.91 -10.42
N LYS A 238 -35.43 12.84 -10.24
CA LYS A 238 -34.70 13.55 -9.18
C LYS A 238 -34.95 15.05 -9.25
N TYR A 239 -34.76 15.68 -10.42
CA TYR A 239 -35.01 17.12 -10.60
C TYR A 239 -36.45 17.52 -10.35
N ALA A 240 -37.43 16.69 -10.72
CA ALA A 240 -38.85 16.95 -10.44
C ALA A 240 -39.13 16.95 -8.94
N VAL A 241 -38.61 15.99 -8.17
CA VAL A 241 -38.74 15.98 -6.70
C VAL A 241 -38.03 17.15 -6.05
N ILE A 242 -36.84 17.45 -6.50
CA ILE A 242 -36.07 18.63 -6.03
C ILE A 242 -36.89 19.89 -6.27
N GLY A 243 -37.47 20.05 -7.44
CA GLY A 243 -38.32 21.18 -7.78
C GLY A 243 -39.52 21.32 -6.85
N GLU A 244 -40.19 20.20 -6.53
CA GLU A 244 -41.30 20.16 -5.60
C GLU A 244 -40.87 20.52 -4.17
N ILE A 245 -39.77 19.96 -3.69
CA ILE A 245 -39.21 20.25 -2.38
C ILE A 245 -38.81 21.73 -2.28
N LYS A 246 -38.09 22.28 -3.26
CA LYS A 246 -37.73 23.71 -3.30
C LYS A 246 -38.92 24.63 -3.28
N LYS A 247 -39.98 24.26 -3.99
CA LYS A 247 -41.20 25.06 -4.01
C LYS A 247 -41.92 25.08 -2.66
N ARG A 248 -41.99 23.95 -1.97
CA ARG A 248 -42.70 23.81 -0.70
C ARG A 248 -41.85 24.17 0.51
N PHE A 249 -40.54 23.91 0.45
CA PHE A 249 -39.56 24.21 1.49
C PHE A 249 -38.44 25.13 0.96
N PRO A 250 -38.73 26.38 0.62
CA PRO A 250 -37.69 27.31 0.26
C PRO A 250 -36.71 27.51 1.43
N PRO A 251 -35.45 27.85 1.19
CA PRO A 251 -34.45 28.02 2.23
C PRO A 251 -34.89 28.92 3.40
N LYS A 252 -35.67 29.97 3.13
CA LYS A 252 -36.22 30.84 4.16
C LYS A 252 -37.20 30.09 5.09
N ARG A 253 -38.07 29.22 4.57
CA ARG A 253 -39.02 28.45 5.37
C ARG A 253 -38.32 27.40 6.22
N ILE A 254 -37.30 26.70 5.66
CA ILE A 254 -36.47 25.75 6.42
C ILE A 254 -35.71 26.46 7.53
N ARG A 255 -35.08 27.63 7.23
CA ARG A 255 -34.45 28.44 8.24
C ARG A 255 -35.41 28.82 9.37
N ARG A 256 -36.65 29.22 9.06
CA ARG A 256 -37.66 29.57 10.04
C ARG A 256 -38.04 28.38 10.92
N LEU A 257 -38.27 27.19 10.32
CA LEU A 257 -38.55 25.94 11.06
C LEU A 257 -37.41 25.58 12.03
N LEU A 258 -36.18 25.75 11.61
CA LEU A 258 -34.98 25.49 12.43
C LEU A 258 -34.84 26.55 13.55
N THR A 259 -35.14 27.81 13.28
CA THR A 259 -34.94 28.89 14.26
C THR A 259 -36.08 29.00 15.29
N GLU A 260 -37.29 28.51 15.00
CA GLU A 260 -38.42 28.54 15.92
C GLU A 260 -38.40 27.38 16.93
N ASN A 261 -37.63 26.31 16.66
CA ASN A 261 -37.54 25.15 17.55
C ASN A 261 -36.35 25.26 18.51
N ALA A 262 -36.64 25.28 19.83
CA ALA A 262 -35.61 25.47 20.86
C ALA A 262 -34.57 24.35 20.89
N SER A 263 -34.98 23.10 20.68
CA SER A 263 -34.07 21.91 20.62
C SER A 263 -33.15 21.98 19.40
N LEU A 264 -33.70 22.37 18.26
CA LEU A 264 -32.92 22.54 17.03
C LEU A 264 -31.97 23.73 17.13
N LYS A 265 -32.34 24.82 17.84
CA LYS A 265 -31.42 25.93 18.16
C LYS A 265 -30.24 25.48 19.00
N ALA A 266 -30.49 24.65 20.00
CA ALA A 266 -29.41 24.11 20.85
C ALA A 266 -28.46 23.25 20.04
N LEU A 267 -28.98 22.35 19.21
CA LEU A 267 -28.20 21.51 18.30
C LEU A 267 -27.43 22.33 17.27
N GLN A 268 -28.08 23.36 16.68
CA GLN A 268 -27.41 24.28 15.77
C GLN A 268 -26.25 25.00 16.44
N LYS A 269 -26.44 25.49 17.66
CA LYS A 269 -25.39 26.16 18.45
C LYS A 269 -24.22 25.21 18.71
N GLN A 270 -24.49 23.93 18.99
CA GLN A 270 -23.47 22.91 19.16
C GLN A 270 -22.74 22.62 17.83
N ALA A 271 -23.49 22.51 16.72
CA ALA A 271 -22.92 22.32 15.39
C ALA A 271 -22.05 23.48 14.95
N ASP A 272 -22.54 24.73 15.16
CA ASP A 272 -21.77 25.91 14.82
C ASP A 272 -20.52 26.05 15.70
N ALA A 273 -20.60 25.66 16.98
CA ALA A 273 -19.44 25.58 17.86
C ALA A 273 -18.43 24.51 17.41
N ALA A 274 -18.92 23.32 17.06
CA ALA A 274 -18.09 22.25 16.53
C ALA A 274 -17.42 22.64 15.20
N ALA A 275 -18.16 23.23 14.27
CA ALA A 275 -17.64 23.74 13.01
C ALA A 275 -16.63 24.90 13.21
N ALA A 276 -16.88 25.78 14.17
CA ALA A 276 -15.93 26.83 14.53
C ALA A 276 -14.67 26.25 15.16
N GLN A 277 -14.80 25.23 15.99
CA GLN A 277 -13.69 24.51 16.58
C GLN A 277 -12.89 23.77 15.49
N GLU A 278 -13.54 23.03 14.59
CA GLU A 278 -12.91 22.38 13.45
C GLU A 278 -12.15 23.38 12.57
N LYS A 279 -12.75 24.54 12.29
CA LYS A 279 -12.08 25.61 11.54
C LYS A 279 -10.86 26.17 12.28
N ARG A 280 -10.97 26.40 13.61
CA ARG A 280 -9.83 26.83 14.44
C ARG A 280 -8.71 25.80 14.42
N LEU A 281 -9.07 24.52 14.54
CA LEU A 281 -8.14 23.42 14.53
C LEU A 281 -7.49 23.25 13.16
N HIS A 282 -8.26 23.35 12.09
CA HIS A 282 -7.71 23.36 10.74
C HIS A 282 -6.76 24.54 10.53
N THR A 283 -7.11 25.72 11.04
CA THR A 283 -6.22 26.90 11.00
C THR A 283 -4.97 26.68 11.84
N ALA A 284 -5.09 26.07 13.04
CA ALA A 284 -3.95 25.73 13.86
C ALA A 284 -3.03 24.69 13.18
N LEU A 285 -3.59 23.69 12.52
CA LEU A 285 -2.84 22.74 11.70
C LEU A 285 -2.09 23.41 10.55
N LEU A 286 -2.78 24.32 9.83
CA LEU A 286 -2.14 25.07 8.74
C LEU A 286 -1.02 25.98 9.25
N SER A 287 -1.16 26.54 10.47
CA SER A 287 -0.11 27.36 11.08
C SER A 287 1.03 26.55 11.70
N ALA A 288 0.78 25.30 12.09
CA ALA A 288 1.81 24.41 12.64
C ALA A 288 2.70 23.77 11.57
N ILE A 289 2.26 23.81 10.32
CA ILE A 289 3.05 23.31 9.18
C ILE A 289 3.53 24.54 8.40
N PRO A 290 4.84 24.76 8.34
CA PRO A 290 5.38 25.91 7.61
C PRO A 290 4.98 25.86 6.13
N GLU A 291 4.96 26.98 5.47
CA GLU A 291 4.60 27.07 4.05
C GLU A 291 5.52 26.20 3.19
N HIS A 292 6.80 26.14 3.53
CA HIS A 292 7.78 25.26 2.91
C HIS A 292 8.27 24.21 3.89
N TYR A 293 8.32 22.93 3.48
CA TYR A 293 8.76 21.83 4.37
C TYR A 293 10.22 21.94 4.82
N LYS A 294 11.05 22.65 4.08
CA LYS A 294 12.43 22.98 4.51
C LYS A 294 12.48 23.70 5.85
N ASP A 295 11.45 24.50 6.16
CA ASP A 295 11.37 25.32 7.38
C ASP A 295 11.04 24.49 8.62
N LEU A 296 10.72 23.21 8.47
CA LEU A 296 10.69 22.22 9.56
C LEU A 296 12.09 22.00 10.18
N TYR A 297 13.15 22.41 9.48
CA TYR A 297 14.53 22.17 9.86
C TYR A 297 15.31 23.50 10.01
N PRO A 298 15.00 24.32 11.04
CA PRO A 298 15.54 25.67 11.15
C PRO A 298 17.06 25.68 11.35
N LEU A 299 17.67 24.65 11.98
CA LEU A 299 19.11 24.57 12.15
C LEU A 299 19.82 24.45 10.81
N ALA A 300 19.36 23.58 9.94
CA ALA A 300 19.93 23.43 8.60
C ALA A 300 19.75 24.68 7.75
N ARG A 301 18.67 25.46 7.98
CA ARG A 301 18.43 26.73 7.26
C ARG A 301 19.37 27.87 7.67
N GLN A 302 20.03 27.75 8.83
CA GLN A 302 21.02 28.74 9.29
C GLN A 302 22.43 28.45 8.75
N MET A 303 22.61 27.30 8.11
CA MET A 303 23.90 26.87 7.55
C MET A 303 24.03 27.21 6.07
N ARG A 304 25.25 27.30 5.60
CA ARG A 304 25.60 27.29 4.18
C ARG A 304 26.07 25.88 3.82
N ARG A 305 25.15 25.10 3.28
CA ARG A 305 25.41 23.72 2.93
C ARG A 305 25.83 23.61 1.47
N LYS A 306 26.71 22.70 1.17
CA LYS A 306 27.13 22.38 -0.20
C LYS A 306 26.83 20.95 -0.52
N PHE A 307 26.02 20.72 -1.53
CA PHE A 307 25.69 19.39 -2.02
C PHE A 307 26.61 18.97 -3.17
N ILE A 308 27.11 17.74 -3.10
CA ILE A 308 27.75 17.04 -4.21
C ILE A 308 26.83 15.89 -4.61
N LEU A 309 26.17 16.04 -5.76
CA LEU A 309 25.22 15.06 -6.27
C LEU A 309 25.97 14.03 -7.11
N HIS A 310 26.20 12.85 -6.56
CA HIS A 310 26.82 11.72 -7.24
C HIS A 310 25.75 10.92 -7.97
N LEU A 311 25.64 11.07 -9.29
CA LEU A 311 24.60 10.48 -10.12
C LEU A 311 25.17 9.39 -11.01
N GLY A 312 24.63 8.18 -10.89
CA GLY A 312 25.05 7.06 -11.70
C GLY A 312 24.29 5.77 -11.44
N PRO A 313 24.40 4.80 -12.33
CA PRO A 313 23.76 3.49 -12.16
C PRO A 313 24.41 2.72 -10.98
N THR A 314 23.85 1.57 -10.66
CA THR A 314 24.44 0.64 -9.71
C THR A 314 25.82 0.21 -10.20
N ASN A 315 26.78 0.03 -9.29
CA ASN A 315 28.17 -0.37 -9.59
C ASN A 315 28.94 0.66 -10.43
N SER A 316 28.83 1.93 -10.05
CA SER A 316 29.50 3.07 -10.72
C SER A 316 30.50 3.81 -9.81
N GLY A 317 30.69 3.38 -8.56
CA GLY A 317 31.62 4.01 -7.62
C GLY A 317 31.12 5.28 -6.93
N LYS A 318 29.85 5.70 -7.15
CA LYS A 318 29.31 6.93 -6.57
C LYS A 318 29.40 7.00 -5.04
N THR A 319 29.07 5.93 -4.33
CA THR A 319 29.13 5.85 -2.87
C THR A 319 30.58 5.83 -2.38
N TYR A 320 31.47 5.15 -3.10
CA TYR A 320 32.90 5.09 -2.78
C TYR A 320 33.56 6.47 -2.77
N GLU A 321 33.26 7.33 -3.74
CA GLU A 321 33.82 8.69 -3.81
C GLU A 321 33.37 9.54 -2.61
N GLY A 322 32.08 9.47 -2.24
CA GLY A 322 31.57 10.14 -1.04
C GLY A 322 32.21 9.64 0.25
N VAL A 323 32.39 8.32 0.37
CA VAL A 323 33.07 7.72 1.54
C VAL A 323 34.54 8.07 1.58
N CYS A 324 35.23 8.17 0.44
CA CYS A 324 36.62 8.66 0.41
C CYS A 324 36.74 10.07 1.00
N ARG A 325 35.79 10.95 0.73
CA ARG A 325 35.76 12.29 1.32
C ARG A 325 35.46 12.24 2.82
N LEU A 326 34.56 11.35 3.24
CA LEU A 326 34.19 11.12 4.64
C LEU A 326 35.38 10.66 5.50
N ARG A 327 36.28 9.83 4.96
CA ARG A 327 37.47 9.36 5.65
C ARG A 327 38.38 10.50 6.15
N GLY A 328 38.42 11.61 5.43
CA GLY A 328 39.19 12.79 5.77
C GLY A 328 38.47 13.79 6.67
N ALA A 329 37.23 13.54 7.05
CA ALA A 329 36.47 14.45 7.89
C ALA A 329 36.91 14.38 9.37
N LEU A 330 36.81 15.49 10.08
CA LEU A 330 37.01 15.54 11.53
C LEU A 330 35.76 15.08 12.27
N ASN A 331 34.58 15.36 11.70
CA ASN A 331 33.30 14.92 12.16
C ASN A 331 32.40 14.58 10.96
N GLY A 332 31.96 13.34 10.82
CA GLY A 332 31.22 12.95 9.64
C GLY A 332 30.15 11.87 9.88
N ILE A 333 29.23 11.79 8.94
CA ILE A 333 28.17 10.77 8.99
C ILE A 333 27.95 10.11 7.63
N TYR A 334 27.82 8.79 7.63
CA TYR A 334 27.32 8.02 6.50
C TYR A 334 25.88 7.56 6.81
N LEU A 335 24.98 7.78 5.88
CA LEU A 335 23.58 7.41 5.98
C LEU A 335 23.22 6.39 4.90
N GLY A 336 23.11 5.14 5.29
CA GLY A 336 22.78 4.01 4.40
C GLY A 336 21.31 3.65 4.39
N PRO A 337 20.83 3.04 3.30
CA PRO A 337 19.42 2.61 3.17
C PRO A 337 19.09 1.39 4.04
N LEU A 338 20.10 0.62 4.42
CA LEU A 338 19.95 -0.63 5.16
C LEU A 338 21.03 -0.77 6.23
N ARG A 339 20.67 -1.45 7.34
CA ARG A 339 21.60 -1.81 8.40
C ARG A 339 22.87 -2.48 7.87
N LEU A 340 22.72 -3.41 6.94
CA LEU A 340 23.85 -4.16 6.38
C LEU A 340 24.87 -3.24 5.69
N LEU A 341 24.40 -2.22 4.93
CA LEU A 341 25.29 -1.23 4.32
C LEU A 341 25.93 -0.31 5.36
N ALA A 342 25.17 0.09 6.38
CA ALA A 342 25.74 0.87 7.47
C ALA A 342 26.81 0.07 8.21
N ALA A 343 26.59 -1.23 8.46
CA ALA A 343 27.58 -2.10 9.08
C ALA A 343 28.80 -2.32 8.18
N GLU A 344 28.64 -2.51 6.87
CA GLU A 344 29.75 -2.63 5.90
C GLU A 344 30.62 -1.38 5.89
N GLN A 345 30.04 -0.19 5.90
CA GLN A 345 30.79 1.06 5.98
C GLN A 345 31.46 1.25 7.34
N PHE A 346 30.79 0.89 8.42
CA PHE A 346 31.36 0.86 9.76
C PHE A 346 32.62 -0.03 9.82
N GLU A 347 32.54 -1.26 9.33
CA GLU A 347 33.67 -2.19 9.30
C GLU A 347 34.80 -1.66 8.40
N THR A 348 34.47 -1.22 7.18
CA THR A 348 35.44 -0.70 6.21
C THR A 348 36.21 0.52 6.77
N LEU A 349 35.48 1.47 7.37
CA LEU A 349 36.15 2.67 7.93
C LEU A 349 37.05 2.32 9.10
N ASN A 350 36.64 1.43 10.00
CA ASN A 350 37.47 0.98 11.11
C ASN A 350 38.67 0.15 10.63
N MET A 351 38.57 -0.63 9.56
CA MET A 351 39.69 -1.33 8.92
C MET A 351 40.67 -0.36 8.28
N ASP A 352 40.20 0.79 7.83
CA ASP A 352 41.01 1.86 7.25
C ASP A 352 41.53 2.84 8.32
N ASP A 353 41.57 2.46 9.59
CA ASP A 353 42.01 3.27 10.74
C ASP A 353 41.23 4.60 10.93
N VAL A 354 39.97 4.64 10.46
CA VAL A 354 39.05 5.75 10.69
C VAL A 354 38.06 5.33 11.78
N PRO A 355 38.24 5.78 13.05
CA PRO A 355 37.33 5.40 14.13
C PRO A 355 35.90 5.79 13.80
N CYS A 356 35.04 4.78 13.62
CA CYS A 356 33.65 4.92 13.21
C CYS A 356 32.73 4.20 14.23
N SER A 357 31.64 4.82 14.62
CA SER A 357 30.57 4.20 15.41
C SER A 357 29.44 3.77 14.51
N LEU A 358 28.69 2.73 14.91
CA LEU A 358 27.50 2.25 14.19
C LEU A 358 26.23 2.63 14.97
N VAL A 359 25.25 3.20 14.26
CA VAL A 359 23.92 3.51 14.84
C VAL A 359 22.83 3.07 13.88
N THR A 360 22.11 2.02 14.24
CA THR A 360 20.96 1.52 13.48
C THR A 360 19.73 1.39 14.36
N GLY A 361 18.58 1.08 13.78
CA GLY A 361 17.37 0.82 14.55
C GLY A 361 17.45 -0.41 15.45
N GLU A 362 18.40 -1.30 15.20
CA GLU A 362 18.50 -2.62 15.86
C GLU A 362 19.82 -2.82 16.60
N GLU A 363 20.77 -1.93 16.44
CA GLU A 363 22.12 -2.07 16.99
C GLU A 363 22.80 -0.71 17.12
N GLN A 364 23.53 -0.53 18.22
CA GLN A 364 24.38 0.62 18.42
C GLN A 364 25.76 0.17 18.95
N ILE A 365 26.81 0.44 18.16
CA ILE A 365 28.20 0.13 18.56
C ILE A 365 28.95 1.45 18.67
N ARG A 366 29.37 1.79 19.88
CA ARG A 366 30.15 2.99 20.16
C ARG A 366 31.64 2.67 20.14
N VAL A 367 32.37 3.32 19.27
CA VAL A 367 33.84 3.23 19.22
C VAL A 367 34.43 4.48 19.93
N PRO A 368 35.31 4.31 20.88
CA PRO A 368 35.96 5.46 21.57
C PRO A 368 36.65 6.39 20.56
N ASN A 369 36.47 7.68 20.75
CA ASN A 369 37.05 8.73 19.88
C ASN A 369 36.63 8.62 18.41
N SER A 370 35.44 8.05 18.14
CA SER A 370 34.96 7.95 16.78
C SER A 370 34.75 9.35 16.18
N ARG A 371 35.28 9.54 14.99
CA ARG A 371 35.15 10.78 14.20
C ARG A 371 34.01 10.66 13.20
N VAL A 372 33.61 9.46 12.89
CA VAL A 372 32.58 9.15 11.91
C VAL A 372 31.50 8.28 12.54
N GLN A 373 30.26 8.54 12.17
CA GLN A 373 29.14 7.68 12.47
C GLN A 373 28.63 7.04 11.19
N SER A 374 28.51 5.72 11.16
CA SER A 374 27.76 5.00 10.13
C SER A 374 26.38 4.71 10.65
N SER A 375 25.34 5.07 9.90
CA SER A 375 23.95 4.99 10.37
C SER A 375 22.99 4.60 9.26
N THR A 376 21.82 4.09 9.62
CA THR A 376 20.69 4.08 8.68
C THR A 376 20.06 5.46 8.59
N VAL A 377 19.48 5.79 7.44
CA VAL A 377 18.96 7.14 7.17
C VAL A 377 17.87 7.54 8.19
N GLU A 378 17.08 6.58 8.66
CA GLU A 378 16.04 6.80 9.67
C GLU A 378 16.59 7.25 11.03
N MET A 379 17.84 6.90 11.32
CA MET A 379 18.50 7.18 12.59
C MET A 379 19.40 8.43 12.53
N ALA A 380 19.33 9.20 11.45
CA ALA A 380 20.08 10.42 11.29
C ALA A 380 19.77 11.43 12.40
N ASP A 381 20.77 11.92 13.10
CA ASP A 381 20.64 13.05 14.01
C ASP A 381 20.69 14.36 13.20
N LEU A 382 19.54 15.02 13.08
CA LEU A 382 19.38 16.26 12.33
C LEU A 382 19.73 17.50 13.17
N THR A 383 20.16 17.32 14.43
CA THR A 383 20.55 18.42 15.33
C THR A 383 22.05 18.52 15.51
N ALA A 384 22.77 17.44 15.28
CA ALA A 384 24.22 17.40 15.33
C ALA A 384 24.81 18.05 14.06
N HIS A 385 25.94 18.78 14.26
CA HIS A 385 26.72 19.34 13.15
C HIS A 385 27.72 18.31 12.63
N TYR A 386 27.87 18.25 11.32
CA TYR A 386 28.86 17.41 10.63
C TYR A 386 29.65 18.24 9.63
N ASP A 387 30.96 17.96 9.49
CA ASP A 387 31.77 18.56 8.42
C ASP A 387 31.38 17.94 7.07
N VAL A 388 31.23 16.59 7.06
CA VAL A 388 30.89 15.82 5.85
C VAL A 388 29.78 14.81 6.14
N ALA A 389 28.81 14.77 5.27
CA ALA A 389 27.76 13.77 5.29
C ALA A 389 27.65 13.04 3.95
N VAL A 390 27.41 11.73 4.00
CA VAL A 390 27.11 10.93 2.82
C VAL A 390 25.70 10.35 2.96
N ILE A 391 24.82 10.65 2.03
CA ILE A 391 23.47 10.10 1.96
C ILE A 391 23.43 9.15 0.77
N ASP A 392 23.29 7.87 1.04
CA ASP A 392 23.30 6.85 -0.01
C ASP A 392 21.89 6.49 -0.50
N GLU A 393 21.80 6.00 -1.73
CA GLU A 393 20.58 5.57 -2.42
C GLU A 393 19.45 6.63 -2.35
N CYS A 394 19.77 7.91 -2.64
CA CYS A 394 18.83 9.03 -2.53
C CYS A 394 17.58 8.91 -3.44
N GLN A 395 17.56 8.04 -4.44
CA GLN A 395 16.33 7.75 -5.18
C GLN A 395 15.23 7.11 -4.32
N MET A 396 15.57 6.57 -3.14
CA MET A 396 14.60 6.11 -2.14
C MET A 396 13.70 7.23 -1.61
N ILE A 397 14.00 8.47 -1.91
CA ILE A 397 13.17 9.64 -1.55
C ILE A 397 11.72 9.53 -2.04
N ALA A 398 11.50 8.79 -3.13
CA ALA A 398 10.17 8.53 -3.68
C ALA A 398 9.50 7.26 -3.12
N ASP A 399 10.18 6.52 -2.25
CA ASP A 399 9.60 5.37 -1.56
C ASP A 399 8.51 5.81 -0.59
N ARG A 400 7.33 5.20 -0.68
CA ARG A 400 6.13 5.66 0.04
C ARG A 400 6.20 5.46 1.54
N ASP A 401 6.91 4.45 1.97
CA ASP A 401 6.99 4.08 3.38
C ASP A 401 8.24 4.69 4.03
N ARG A 402 9.37 4.66 3.34
CA ARG A 402 10.67 5.04 3.88
C ARG A 402 11.20 6.38 3.37
N GLY A 403 10.73 6.86 2.21
CA GLY A 403 11.28 8.05 1.53
C GLY A 403 11.30 9.31 2.38
N GLY A 404 10.40 9.40 3.36
CA GLY A 404 10.38 10.51 4.31
C GLY A 404 11.64 10.67 5.14
N ALA A 405 12.44 9.62 5.33
CA ALA A 405 13.74 9.70 6.00
C ALA A 405 14.79 10.39 5.12
N TRP A 406 14.83 10.05 3.82
CA TRP A 406 15.71 10.75 2.85
C TRP A 406 15.31 12.21 2.68
N THR A 407 14.01 12.49 2.58
CA THR A 407 13.52 13.88 2.56
C THR A 407 13.98 14.64 3.80
N ALA A 408 13.84 14.06 4.99
CA ALA A 408 14.29 14.68 6.23
C ALA A 408 15.82 14.90 6.25
N ALA A 409 16.61 13.93 5.81
CA ALA A 409 18.06 14.05 5.72
C ALA A 409 18.47 15.15 4.73
N ILE A 410 17.90 15.20 3.52
CA ILE A 410 18.22 16.24 2.53
C ILE A 410 17.81 17.62 3.01
N LEU A 411 16.61 17.77 3.59
CA LEU A 411 16.13 19.06 4.06
C LEU A 411 16.80 19.51 5.36
N GLY A 412 17.10 18.57 6.28
CA GLY A 412 17.37 18.87 7.68
C GLY A 412 18.75 18.56 8.21
N LEU A 413 19.59 17.82 7.48
CA LEU A 413 20.90 17.46 7.98
C LEU A 413 21.79 18.70 8.10
N CYS A 414 22.38 18.88 9.28
CA CYS A 414 23.29 19.98 9.57
C CYS A 414 24.73 19.56 9.20
N ALA A 415 25.10 19.68 7.93
CA ALA A 415 26.44 19.38 7.45
C ALA A 415 26.95 20.44 6.48
N ASP A 416 28.25 20.75 6.53
CA ASP A 416 28.83 21.72 5.64
C ASP A 416 28.90 21.19 4.20
N GLU A 417 29.28 19.92 4.04
CA GLU A 417 29.41 19.25 2.77
C GLU A 417 28.55 17.94 2.77
N ILE A 418 27.65 17.80 1.81
CA ILE A 418 26.70 16.67 1.73
C ILE A 418 26.87 15.97 0.37
N HIS A 419 27.36 14.74 0.41
CA HIS A 419 27.45 13.85 -0.74
C HIS A 419 26.15 13.04 -0.88
N ALA A 420 25.31 13.39 -1.85
CA ALA A 420 24.06 12.68 -2.12
C ALA A 420 24.25 11.72 -3.30
N CYS A 421 24.25 10.42 -3.00
CA CYS A 421 24.44 9.36 -4.01
C CYS A 421 23.10 8.85 -4.51
N ALA A 422 22.86 8.92 -5.82
CA ALA A 422 21.59 8.57 -6.41
C ALA A 422 21.70 7.92 -7.79
N SER A 423 20.62 7.23 -8.20
CA SER A 423 20.42 6.86 -9.60
C SER A 423 20.01 8.08 -10.45
N PRO A 424 20.22 8.05 -11.77
CA PRO A 424 20.00 9.22 -12.63
C PRO A 424 18.56 9.76 -12.66
N ASP A 425 17.58 8.91 -12.38
CA ASP A 425 16.16 9.30 -12.33
C ASP A 425 15.81 10.25 -11.17
N ALA A 426 16.64 10.30 -10.12
CA ALA A 426 16.46 11.22 -9.00
C ALA A 426 17.01 12.63 -9.24
N GLU A 427 17.81 12.84 -10.30
CA GLU A 427 18.54 14.09 -10.56
C GLU A 427 17.66 15.32 -10.48
N ALA A 428 16.60 15.36 -11.29
CA ALA A 428 15.74 16.55 -11.39
C ALA A 428 15.06 16.89 -10.05
N LEU A 429 14.65 15.87 -9.31
CA LEU A 429 14.01 16.04 -8.01
C LEU A 429 15.00 16.54 -6.95
N LEU A 430 16.19 15.94 -6.88
CA LEU A 430 17.22 16.34 -5.93
C LEU A 430 17.68 17.78 -6.17
N ILE A 431 17.95 18.17 -7.43
CA ILE A 431 18.29 19.53 -7.79
C ILE A 431 17.21 20.50 -7.31
N ARG A 432 15.96 20.20 -7.59
CA ARG A 432 14.84 21.05 -7.19
C ARG A 432 14.74 21.21 -5.67
N MET A 433 14.97 20.14 -4.91
CA MET A 433 14.95 20.19 -3.45
C MET A 433 16.09 21.02 -2.88
N VAL A 434 17.31 20.84 -3.39
CA VAL A 434 18.47 21.58 -2.96
C VAL A 434 18.31 23.06 -3.29
N GLN A 435 17.82 23.39 -4.48
CA GLN A 435 17.51 24.76 -4.89
C GLN A 435 16.40 25.38 -4.03
N ASP A 436 15.36 24.62 -3.70
CA ASP A 436 14.30 25.10 -2.79
C ASP A 436 14.87 25.44 -1.41
N CYS A 437 15.86 24.72 -0.94
CA CYS A 437 16.58 25.01 0.30
C CYS A 437 17.50 26.24 0.20
N GLY A 438 17.84 26.68 -0.99
CA GLY A 438 18.84 27.75 -1.22
C GLY A 438 20.28 27.28 -1.03
N ASP A 439 20.52 25.98 -1.08
CA ASP A 439 21.84 25.38 -0.91
C ASP A 439 22.61 25.34 -2.24
N GLU A 440 23.96 25.38 -2.15
CA GLU A 440 24.83 25.21 -3.31
C GLU A 440 24.93 23.74 -3.70
N TYR A 441 25.06 23.46 -5.00
CA TYR A 441 25.27 22.09 -5.46
C TYR A 441 26.22 21.98 -6.64
N THR A 442 26.89 20.83 -6.72
CA THR A 442 27.66 20.38 -7.89
C THR A 442 27.22 18.98 -8.28
N ILE A 443 27.33 18.65 -9.56
CA ILE A 443 26.93 17.34 -10.07
C ILE A 443 28.16 16.57 -10.53
N VAL A 444 28.33 15.36 -10.03
CA VAL A 444 29.34 14.39 -10.45
C VAL A 444 28.63 13.22 -11.09
N ARG A 445 28.91 12.97 -12.37
CA ARG A 445 28.29 11.88 -13.11
C ARG A 445 29.22 10.68 -13.12
N HIS A 446 28.67 9.54 -12.75
CA HIS A 446 29.37 8.28 -12.73
C HIS A 446 28.81 7.34 -13.81
N GLU A 447 29.70 6.72 -14.53
CA GLU A 447 29.35 5.66 -15.46
C GLU A 447 29.58 4.30 -14.82
N ARG A 448 28.85 3.30 -15.28
CA ARG A 448 29.02 1.95 -14.80
C ARG A 448 30.43 1.43 -15.13
N MET A 449 31.14 0.96 -14.13
CA MET A 449 32.54 0.52 -14.28
C MET A 449 32.66 -0.79 -15.07
N THR A 450 31.70 -1.71 -14.93
CA THR A 450 31.66 -3.00 -15.61
C THR A 450 30.44 -3.03 -16.53
N PRO A 451 30.58 -3.22 -17.86
CA PRO A 451 29.46 -3.34 -18.78
C PRO A 451 28.46 -4.41 -18.35
N LEU A 452 27.18 -4.16 -18.66
CA LEU A 452 26.10 -5.08 -18.36
C LEU A 452 25.48 -5.57 -19.67
N GLU A 453 25.54 -6.87 -19.92
CA GLU A 453 25.09 -7.45 -21.15
C GLU A 453 23.98 -8.49 -20.95
N MET A 454 22.96 -8.41 -21.82
CA MET A 454 21.95 -9.45 -21.91
C MET A 454 22.48 -10.61 -22.73
N GLU A 455 22.58 -11.81 -22.15
CA GLU A 455 23.05 -13.01 -22.86
C GLU A 455 22.20 -13.28 -24.12
N LYS A 456 22.81 -13.74 -25.19
CA LYS A 456 22.10 -14.05 -26.44
C LYS A 456 21.25 -15.31 -26.35
N GLU A 457 21.74 -16.30 -25.65
CA GLU A 457 21.09 -17.60 -25.46
C GLU A 457 19.97 -17.52 -24.42
N GLY A 458 18.93 -18.36 -24.58
CA GLY A 458 17.85 -18.49 -23.62
C GLY A 458 18.30 -19.30 -22.41
N PHE A 459 17.91 -18.87 -21.22
CA PHE A 459 18.19 -19.62 -19.99
C PHE A 459 17.21 -20.77 -19.79
N GLN A 460 17.75 -21.96 -19.49
CA GLN A 460 17.01 -23.16 -19.15
C GLN A 460 17.39 -23.62 -17.75
N PHE A 461 16.42 -23.64 -16.86
CA PHE A 461 16.63 -24.13 -15.51
C PHE A 461 16.41 -25.67 -15.45
N PRO A 462 17.26 -26.43 -14.79
CA PRO A 462 18.52 -26.04 -14.15
C PRO A 462 19.76 -26.15 -15.08
N GLY A 463 19.61 -26.61 -16.31
CA GLY A 463 20.70 -26.96 -17.21
C GLY A 463 21.67 -25.85 -17.58
N SER A 464 21.23 -24.57 -17.50
CA SER A 464 22.05 -23.40 -17.81
C SER A 464 22.70 -22.74 -16.59
N VAL A 465 22.48 -23.31 -15.38
CA VAL A 465 23.05 -22.74 -14.14
C VAL A 465 24.55 -23.00 -14.09
N ARG A 466 25.32 -22.00 -13.67
CA ARG A 466 26.77 -22.08 -13.55
C ARG A 466 27.28 -21.38 -12.27
N PRO A 467 28.48 -21.70 -11.78
CA PRO A 467 29.10 -20.95 -10.71
C PRO A 467 29.17 -19.45 -11.02
N GLY A 468 28.95 -18.59 -10.02
CA GLY A 468 28.87 -17.15 -10.18
C GLY A 468 27.47 -16.62 -10.50
N ASP A 469 26.44 -17.48 -10.64
CA ASP A 469 25.08 -17.08 -10.87
C ASP A 469 24.36 -16.59 -9.61
N ALA A 470 23.57 -15.54 -9.76
CA ALA A 470 22.52 -15.15 -8.82
C ALA A 470 21.15 -15.42 -9.45
N LEU A 471 20.41 -16.34 -8.89
CA LEU A 471 19.07 -16.75 -9.37
C LEU A 471 17.99 -16.03 -8.56
N ILE A 472 17.13 -15.27 -9.23
CA ILE A 472 16.19 -14.36 -8.60
C ILE A 472 14.77 -14.91 -8.68
N VAL A 473 14.16 -15.03 -7.50
CA VAL A 473 12.75 -15.37 -7.28
C VAL A 473 12.16 -14.42 -6.24
N PHE A 474 10.84 -14.44 -6.00
CA PHE A 474 10.22 -13.39 -5.17
C PHE A 474 9.44 -13.91 -3.95
N SER A 475 9.79 -15.10 -3.46
CA SER A 475 9.31 -15.56 -2.17
C SER A 475 10.31 -16.49 -1.48
N LYS A 476 10.29 -16.52 -0.15
CA LYS A 476 11.09 -17.47 0.67
C LYS A 476 10.89 -18.92 0.21
N ALA A 477 9.63 -19.32 0.01
CA ALA A 477 9.30 -20.68 -0.43
C ALA A 477 9.95 -21.03 -1.79
N ARG A 478 10.03 -20.07 -2.71
CA ARG A 478 10.70 -20.24 -4.01
C ARG A 478 12.20 -20.31 -3.86
N VAL A 479 12.80 -19.45 -3.02
CA VAL A 479 14.24 -19.51 -2.71
C VAL A 479 14.62 -20.91 -2.22
N LEU A 480 13.89 -21.41 -1.21
CA LEU A 480 14.14 -22.73 -0.65
C LEU A 480 13.93 -23.86 -1.68
N ALA A 481 12.90 -23.76 -2.51
CA ALA A 481 12.60 -24.78 -3.53
C ALA A 481 13.68 -24.85 -4.63
N VAL A 482 14.11 -23.70 -5.16
CA VAL A 482 15.19 -23.61 -6.17
C VAL A 482 16.50 -24.11 -5.57
N ALA A 483 16.84 -23.68 -4.36
CA ALA A 483 18.04 -24.14 -3.68
C ALA A 483 18.04 -25.66 -3.41
N ALA A 484 16.88 -26.21 -3.00
CA ALA A 484 16.75 -27.65 -2.79
C ALA A 484 17.00 -28.45 -4.10
N GLU A 485 16.49 -27.93 -5.23
CA GLU A 485 16.70 -28.57 -6.54
C GLU A 485 18.18 -28.50 -6.95
N LEU A 486 18.83 -27.35 -6.82
CA LEU A 486 20.25 -27.17 -7.14
C LEU A 486 21.18 -28.01 -6.26
N ARG A 487 20.89 -28.08 -4.96
CA ARG A 487 21.68 -28.95 -4.04
C ARG A 487 21.65 -30.45 -4.44
N THR A 488 20.52 -30.91 -5.01
CA THR A 488 20.48 -32.31 -5.51
C THR A 488 21.28 -32.53 -6.78
N LEU A 489 21.60 -31.45 -7.49
CA LEU A 489 22.48 -31.46 -8.65
C LEU A 489 23.96 -31.25 -8.29
N GLY A 490 24.26 -31.11 -7.00
CA GLY A 490 25.62 -30.97 -6.51
C GLY A 490 26.09 -29.53 -6.32
N TYR A 491 25.26 -28.51 -6.62
CA TYR A 491 25.64 -27.11 -6.36
C TYR A 491 25.63 -26.81 -4.86
N ARG A 492 26.60 -26.04 -4.40
CA ARG A 492 26.63 -25.41 -3.09
C ARG A 492 25.91 -24.05 -3.22
N VAL A 493 24.91 -23.81 -2.40
CA VAL A 493 23.98 -22.69 -2.62
C VAL A 493 23.90 -21.80 -1.40
N SER A 494 24.17 -20.50 -1.58
CA SER A 494 23.84 -19.44 -0.64
C SER A 494 22.39 -18.98 -0.84
N LEU A 495 21.72 -18.64 0.25
CA LEU A 495 20.31 -18.29 0.30
C LEU A 495 20.12 -16.89 0.90
N ILE A 496 19.45 -16.00 0.16
CA ILE A 496 19.25 -14.62 0.59
C ILE A 496 17.80 -14.22 0.36
N PHE A 497 17.06 -13.89 1.42
CA PHE A 497 15.70 -13.40 1.33
C PHE A 497 15.37 -12.43 2.48
N GLY A 498 14.33 -11.60 2.30
CA GLY A 498 14.05 -10.47 3.18
C GLY A 498 13.81 -10.81 4.65
N ALA A 499 13.21 -11.97 4.94
CA ALA A 499 12.92 -12.40 6.32
C ALA A 499 14.17 -12.86 7.11
N LEU A 500 15.31 -13.10 6.42
CA LEU A 500 16.53 -13.47 7.12
C LEU A 500 17.10 -12.33 7.96
N PRO A 501 17.57 -12.60 9.18
CA PRO A 501 18.35 -11.66 9.95
C PRO A 501 19.54 -11.08 9.16
N PRO A 502 19.96 -9.83 9.42
CA PRO A 502 21.09 -9.20 8.73
C PRO A 502 22.39 -10.02 8.81
N ASP A 503 22.67 -10.60 9.98
CA ASP A 503 23.88 -11.39 10.19
C ASP A 503 23.87 -12.69 9.39
N VAL A 504 22.70 -13.32 9.25
CA VAL A 504 22.53 -14.51 8.39
C VAL A 504 22.74 -14.13 6.94
N ARG A 505 22.20 -12.99 6.48
CA ARG A 505 22.41 -12.51 5.11
C ARG A 505 23.88 -12.24 4.85
N ARG A 506 24.59 -11.67 5.84
CA ARG A 506 26.03 -11.41 5.79
C ARG A 506 26.80 -12.74 5.67
N ASP A 507 26.54 -13.71 6.53
CA ASP A 507 27.16 -15.05 6.44
C ASP A 507 26.98 -15.69 5.07
N GLN A 508 25.76 -15.68 4.54
CA GLN A 508 25.46 -16.26 3.22
C GLN A 508 26.19 -15.50 2.09
N ALA A 509 26.33 -14.18 2.21
CA ALA A 509 27.08 -13.36 1.28
C ALA A 509 28.59 -13.65 1.35
N GLU A 510 29.15 -13.74 2.55
CA GLU A 510 30.57 -14.06 2.77
C GLU A 510 30.93 -15.45 2.25
N ARG A 511 30.09 -16.44 2.47
CA ARG A 511 30.28 -17.81 1.94
C ARG A 511 30.35 -17.82 0.42
N PHE A 512 29.49 -17.04 -0.24
CA PHE A 512 29.55 -16.90 -1.69
C PHE A 512 30.84 -16.15 -2.11
N HIS A 513 31.20 -15.13 -1.36
CA HIS A 513 32.43 -14.36 -1.63
C HIS A 513 33.71 -15.19 -1.50
N ARG A 514 33.77 -16.08 -0.51
CA ARG A 514 34.93 -17.01 -0.30
C ARG A 514 34.95 -18.19 -1.27
N GLY A 515 33.91 -18.40 -2.06
CA GLY A 515 33.76 -19.55 -2.92
C GLY A 515 33.32 -20.82 -2.17
N ASP A 516 32.83 -20.71 -0.94
CA ASP A 516 32.25 -21.84 -0.20
C ASP A 516 30.95 -22.29 -0.82
N THR A 517 30.29 -21.41 -1.59
CA THR A 517 29.09 -21.70 -2.39
C THR A 517 29.29 -21.26 -3.84
N ASP A 518 28.65 -21.99 -4.77
CA ASP A 518 28.81 -21.79 -6.21
C ASP A 518 27.82 -20.81 -6.79
N VAL A 519 26.62 -20.78 -6.23
CA VAL A 519 25.48 -19.94 -6.71
C VAL A 519 24.74 -19.31 -5.54
N VAL A 520 24.09 -18.18 -5.82
CA VAL A 520 23.17 -17.53 -4.89
C VAL A 520 21.75 -17.67 -5.40
N VAL A 521 20.81 -18.05 -4.54
CA VAL A 521 19.38 -17.95 -4.80
C VAL A 521 18.81 -16.87 -3.89
N SER A 522 18.22 -15.85 -4.49
CA SER A 522 17.79 -14.67 -3.72
C SER A 522 16.44 -14.15 -4.15
N THR A 523 15.82 -13.37 -3.25
CA THR A 523 14.76 -12.45 -3.62
C THR A 523 15.36 -11.11 -4.08
N ASP A 524 14.53 -10.08 -4.24
CA ASP A 524 14.97 -8.70 -4.45
C ASP A 524 15.83 -8.14 -3.29
N ALA A 525 15.93 -8.84 -2.17
CA ALA A 525 16.85 -8.53 -1.08
C ALA A 525 18.31 -8.37 -1.55
N ILE A 526 18.69 -9.00 -2.67
CA ILE A 526 20.03 -8.84 -3.27
C ILE A 526 20.22 -7.45 -3.89
N ALA A 527 19.15 -6.77 -4.27
CA ALA A 527 19.22 -5.49 -4.96
C ALA A 527 19.89 -4.39 -4.13
N MET A 528 19.76 -4.46 -2.81
CA MET A 528 20.33 -3.48 -1.89
C MET A 528 21.23 -4.16 -0.86
N GLY A 529 22.30 -3.49 -0.48
CA GLY A 529 23.05 -3.80 0.73
C GLY A 529 24.04 -4.95 0.69
N MET A 530 24.38 -5.49 -0.47
CA MET A 530 25.35 -6.59 -0.53
C MET A 530 26.29 -6.45 -1.72
N ASN A 531 27.58 -6.47 -1.44
CA ASN A 531 28.64 -6.42 -2.43
C ASN A 531 29.11 -7.84 -2.80
N LEU A 532 28.33 -8.56 -3.63
CA LEU A 532 28.57 -9.94 -4.00
C LEU A 532 29.35 -10.07 -5.32
N PRO A 533 30.26 -11.05 -5.44
CA PRO A 533 30.97 -11.34 -6.70
C PRO A 533 30.07 -12.12 -7.68
N ILE A 534 29.03 -11.46 -8.17
CA ILE A 534 28.08 -12.05 -9.11
C ILE A 534 28.57 -11.82 -10.53
N GLU A 535 28.74 -12.90 -11.30
CA GLU A 535 29.02 -12.82 -12.73
C GLU A 535 27.75 -12.59 -13.51
N ARG A 536 26.68 -13.36 -13.20
CA ARG A 536 25.42 -13.32 -13.94
C ARG A 536 24.21 -13.29 -13.00
N VAL A 537 23.28 -12.38 -13.28
CA VAL A 537 21.96 -12.34 -12.68
C VAL A 537 20.95 -13.02 -13.59
N VAL A 538 20.19 -13.95 -13.06
CA VAL A 538 19.14 -14.67 -13.80
C VAL A 538 17.81 -14.51 -13.10
N PHE A 539 16.85 -13.88 -13.76
CA PHE A 539 15.50 -13.78 -13.27
C PHE A 539 14.72 -15.07 -13.57
N LEU A 540 14.30 -15.80 -12.55
CA LEU A 540 13.46 -16.98 -12.69
C LEU A 540 11.97 -16.66 -12.68
N GLU A 541 11.57 -15.53 -12.10
CA GLU A 541 10.20 -15.03 -12.04
C GLU A 541 10.13 -13.58 -12.50
N SER A 542 9.02 -13.20 -13.15
CA SER A 542 8.77 -11.83 -13.66
C SER A 542 7.81 -11.03 -12.77
N GLU A 543 7.23 -11.65 -11.77
CA GLU A 543 6.18 -11.11 -10.91
C GLU A 543 6.56 -11.27 -9.46
N LYS A 544 6.16 -10.28 -8.65
CA LYS A 544 6.31 -10.33 -7.19
C LYS A 544 5.03 -9.87 -6.50
N TYR A 545 4.84 -10.35 -5.28
CA TYR A 545 3.84 -9.81 -4.36
C TYR A 545 4.42 -8.58 -3.66
N ASP A 546 3.72 -7.45 -3.68
CA ASP A 546 4.20 -6.18 -3.11
C ASP A 546 3.55 -5.81 -1.77
N GLY A 547 2.88 -6.79 -1.14
CA GLY A 547 2.10 -6.61 0.09
C GLY A 547 0.60 -6.50 -0.15
N ASP A 548 0.18 -6.03 -1.34
CA ASP A 548 -1.24 -5.88 -1.70
C ASP A 548 -1.63 -6.78 -2.88
N VAL A 549 -0.81 -6.82 -3.93
CA VAL A 549 -1.11 -7.53 -5.19
C VAL A 549 0.13 -8.18 -5.78
N VAL A 550 -0.08 -9.24 -6.56
CA VAL A 550 0.97 -9.78 -7.42
C VAL A 550 1.09 -8.89 -8.66
N ARG A 551 2.27 -8.35 -8.89
CA ARG A 551 2.55 -7.47 -10.02
C ARG A 551 3.84 -7.82 -10.74
N THR A 552 3.93 -7.45 -12.00
CA THR A 552 5.17 -7.55 -12.77
C THR A 552 6.22 -6.58 -12.21
N LEU A 553 7.49 -6.97 -12.30
CA LEU A 553 8.64 -6.13 -11.92
C LEU A 553 8.66 -4.83 -12.71
N THR A 554 9.01 -3.76 -12.03
CA THR A 554 9.25 -2.45 -12.68
C THR A 554 10.60 -2.42 -13.38
N ASP A 555 10.76 -1.51 -14.36
CA ASP A 555 12.05 -1.31 -15.02
C ASP A 555 13.15 -0.91 -14.01
N ALA A 556 12.80 -0.15 -12.96
CA ALA A 556 13.72 0.23 -11.88
C ALA A 556 14.19 -0.99 -11.07
N GLU A 557 13.27 -1.86 -10.63
CA GLU A 557 13.60 -3.09 -9.91
C GLU A 557 14.48 -4.01 -10.73
N ILE A 558 14.15 -4.21 -12.01
CA ILE A 558 14.96 -5.02 -12.92
C ILE A 558 16.38 -4.45 -13.05
N LYS A 559 16.52 -3.14 -13.26
CA LYS A 559 17.83 -2.49 -13.36
C LYS A 559 18.64 -2.58 -12.08
N GLN A 560 18.00 -2.40 -10.93
CA GLN A 560 18.66 -2.44 -9.64
C GLN A 560 19.18 -3.85 -9.32
N ILE A 561 18.35 -4.88 -9.56
CA ILE A 561 18.74 -6.29 -9.37
C ILE A 561 19.80 -6.67 -10.40
N ALA A 562 19.56 -6.44 -11.69
CA ALA A 562 20.49 -6.75 -12.76
C ALA A 562 21.84 -6.02 -12.58
N GLY A 563 21.79 -4.80 -12.04
CA GLY A 563 22.95 -3.98 -11.75
C GLY A 563 23.95 -4.62 -10.79
N ARG A 564 23.59 -5.68 -10.08
CA ARG A 564 24.48 -6.43 -9.20
C ARG A 564 25.41 -7.40 -9.94
N ALA A 565 25.14 -7.71 -11.21
CA ALA A 565 26.05 -8.52 -12.02
C ALA A 565 27.32 -7.73 -12.39
N GLY A 566 28.44 -8.40 -12.60
CA GLY A 566 29.68 -7.80 -13.05
C GLY A 566 30.36 -6.93 -12.01
N ARG A 567 30.75 -7.51 -10.87
CA ARG A 567 31.49 -6.76 -9.84
C ARG A 567 32.81 -6.26 -10.40
N TYR A 568 33.03 -4.93 -10.28
CA TYR A 568 34.25 -4.27 -10.70
C TYR A 568 35.50 -4.88 -10.01
N GLY A 569 36.55 -5.09 -10.78
CA GLY A 569 37.79 -5.71 -10.29
C GLY A 569 37.77 -7.24 -10.18
N ILE A 570 36.62 -7.88 -10.44
CA ILE A 570 36.49 -9.35 -10.48
C ILE A 570 36.05 -9.83 -11.86
N TYR A 571 35.11 -9.14 -12.49
CA TYR A 571 34.58 -9.50 -13.81
C TYR A 571 34.68 -8.33 -14.79
N ASP A 572 35.03 -8.62 -16.03
CA ASP A 572 35.07 -7.61 -17.10
C ASP A 572 33.69 -7.25 -17.63
N ILE A 573 32.75 -8.20 -17.58
CA ILE A 573 31.37 -8.06 -18.05
C ILE A 573 30.43 -8.68 -17.03
N GLY A 574 29.31 -7.99 -16.75
CA GLY A 574 28.20 -8.55 -16.01
C GLY A 574 27.13 -9.07 -16.96
N TYR A 575 26.65 -10.30 -16.74
CA TYR A 575 25.63 -10.89 -17.59
C TYR A 575 24.25 -10.89 -16.94
N VAL A 576 23.22 -10.80 -17.79
CA VAL A 576 21.82 -10.89 -17.36
C VAL A 576 21.09 -11.89 -18.23
N ASN A 577 20.23 -12.69 -17.62
CA ASN A 577 19.32 -13.60 -18.34
C ASN A 577 17.97 -13.72 -17.62
N ALA A 578 17.00 -14.40 -18.24
CA ALA A 578 15.69 -14.64 -17.63
C ALA A 578 15.07 -15.94 -18.16
N PHE A 579 14.38 -16.64 -17.30
CA PHE A 579 13.70 -17.88 -17.61
C PHE A 579 12.32 -17.63 -18.22
N GLY A 580 12.23 -17.70 -19.54
CA GLY A 580 10.98 -17.61 -20.30
C GLY A 580 10.48 -16.18 -20.62
N PHE A 581 11.07 -15.10 -20.05
CA PHE A 581 10.63 -13.71 -20.27
C PHE A 581 11.79 -12.74 -20.56
N LYS A 582 12.84 -13.22 -21.17
CA LYS A 582 14.05 -12.46 -21.54
C LYS A 582 13.75 -11.13 -22.23
N GLY A 583 12.74 -11.10 -23.11
CA GLY A 583 12.35 -9.88 -23.82
C GLY A 583 11.82 -8.76 -22.90
N LEU A 584 11.23 -9.12 -21.75
CA LEU A 584 10.81 -8.14 -20.74
C LEU A 584 12.03 -7.50 -20.08
N VAL A 585 12.96 -8.32 -19.62
CA VAL A 585 14.20 -7.86 -18.96
C VAL A 585 15.05 -7.02 -19.93
N GLY A 586 15.23 -7.47 -21.17
CA GLY A 586 15.98 -6.73 -22.19
C GLY A 586 15.39 -5.36 -22.49
N ARG A 587 14.06 -5.23 -22.57
CA ARG A 587 13.41 -3.92 -22.73
C ARG A 587 13.58 -3.04 -21.50
N ALA A 588 13.46 -3.60 -20.31
CA ALA A 588 13.66 -2.84 -19.08
C ALA A 588 15.08 -2.29 -18.96
N LEU A 589 16.09 -3.08 -19.31
CA LEU A 589 17.50 -2.64 -19.30
C LEU A 589 17.79 -1.52 -20.30
N SER A 590 17.18 -1.57 -21.48
CA SER A 590 17.43 -0.59 -22.54
C SER A 590 16.66 0.74 -22.37
N ARG A 591 15.53 0.75 -21.66
CA ARG A 591 14.74 1.96 -21.46
C ARG A 591 15.38 2.87 -20.42
N PRO A 592 15.37 4.20 -20.59
CA PRO A 592 15.71 5.11 -19.51
C PRO A 592 14.68 5.00 -18.39
N LEU A 593 15.11 5.22 -17.15
CA LEU A 593 14.19 5.35 -16.03
C LEU A 593 13.40 6.67 -16.15
N TYR A 594 12.15 6.63 -15.75
CA TYR A 594 11.35 7.85 -15.65
C TYR A 594 11.85 8.70 -14.48
N PRO A 595 12.04 10.00 -14.69
CA PRO A 595 12.45 10.90 -13.61
C PRO A 595 11.48 10.83 -12.43
N LEU A 596 12.03 10.85 -11.23
CA LEU A 596 11.24 10.96 -10.01
C LEU A 596 10.63 12.37 -9.94
N THR A 597 9.35 12.43 -9.60
CA THR A 597 8.58 13.69 -9.59
C THR A 597 8.17 14.12 -8.19
N GLU A 598 8.17 13.21 -7.22
CA GLU A 598 7.65 13.43 -5.88
C GLU A 598 8.65 12.95 -4.82
N ALA A 599 8.87 13.79 -3.81
CA ALA A 599 9.58 13.44 -2.58
C ALA A 599 8.55 13.14 -1.48
N ILE A 600 8.78 12.09 -0.74
CA ILE A 600 7.88 11.70 0.34
C ILE A 600 8.21 12.48 1.61
N ILE A 601 7.20 13.10 2.23
CA ILE A 601 7.33 13.78 3.51
C ILE A 601 6.67 12.95 4.62
N ARG A 602 7.40 12.71 5.70
CA ARG A 602 6.86 12.03 6.89
C ARG A 602 5.96 12.97 7.70
N PHE A 603 5.15 12.37 8.57
CA PHE A 603 4.31 13.11 9.50
C PHE A 603 5.18 14.03 10.38
N PRO A 604 4.92 15.36 10.41
CA PRO A 604 5.70 16.30 11.22
C PRO A 604 5.35 16.17 12.71
N GLU A 605 6.35 15.98 13.55
CA GLU A 605 6.14 15.88 15.02
C GLU A 605 5.60 17.16 15.64
N SER A 606 5.85 18.32 15.03
CA SER A 606 5.27 19.60 15.48
C SER A 606 3.75 19.60 15.53
N LEU A 607 3.10 18.71 14.77
CA LEU A 607 1.64 18.54 14.82
C LEU A 607 1.16 17.93 16.14
N LEU A 608 2.03 17.27 16.90
CA LEU A 608 1.70 16.73 18.22
C LEU A 608 1.45 17.82 19.27
N ASP A 609 1.82 19.09 19.00
CA ASP A 609 1.54 20.20 19.89
C ASP A 609 0.09 20.68 19.80
N ILE A 610 -0.62 20.31 18.75
CA ILE A 610 -2.00 20.71 18.55
C ILE A 610 -2.90 19.98 19.54
N PRO A 611 -3.80 20.65 20.29
CA PRO A 611 -4.62 20.03 21.34
C PRO A 611 -5.78 19.21 20.74
N LEU A 612 -5.45 18.18 19.97
CA LEU A 612 -6.36 17.21 19.36
C LEU A 612 -5.92 15.78 19.65
N PRO A 613 -6.84 14.81 19.59
CA PRO A 613 -6.49 13.40 19.51
C PRO A 613 -5.58 13.12 18.32
N LEU A 614 -4.64 12.19 18.50
CA LEU A 614 -3.65 11.87 17.48
C LEU A 614 -4.29 11.38 16.17
N THR A 615 -5.33 10.55 16.25
CA THR A 615 -6.10 10.08 15.09
C THR A 615 -6.71 11.25 14.29
N GLN A 616 -7.22 12.27 14.97
CA GLN A 616 -7.75 13.45 14.30
C GLN A 616 -6.65 14.26 13.61
N ILE A 617 -5.50 14.41 14.26
CA ILE A 617 -4.34 15.10 13.68
C ILE A 617 -3.86 14.35 12.43
N ILE A 618 -3.72 13.04 12.50
CA ILE A 618 -3.32 12.19 11.35
C ILE A 618 -4.32 12.34 10.20
N ASN A 619 -5.63 12.27 10.48
CA ASN A 619 -6.67 12.40 9.46
C ASN A 619 -6.67 13.79 8.80
N GLN A 620 -6.48 14.84 9.58
CA GLN A 620 -6.35 16.19 9.08
C GLN A 620 -5.10 16.37 8.22
N TRP A 621 -3.96 15.82 8.65
CA TRP A 621 -2.73 15.80 7.88
C TRP A 621 -2.93 15.11 6.52
N ILE A 622 -3.58 13.95 6.51
CA ILE A 622 -3.90 13.22 5.27
C ILE A 622 -4.78 14.06 4.34
N ALA A 623 -5.79 14.76 4.90
CA ALA A 623 -6.74 15.54 4.13
C ALA A 623 -6.15 16.83 3.53
N MET A 624 -5.03 17.32 4.03
CA MET A 624 -4.35 18.47 3.47
C MET A 624 -3.84 18.19 2.06
N LYS A 625 -3.80 19.20 1.22
CA LYS A 625 -3.19 19.07 -0.12
C LYS A 625 -1.69 18.87 -0.01
N ASP A 626 -1.17 18.02 -0.89
CA ASP A 626 0.27 17.89 -1.07
C ASP A 626 0.86 19.20 -1.59
N LYS A 627 2.06 19.53 -1.14
CA LYS A 627 2.74 20.78 -1.51
C LYS A 627 3.71 20.53 -2.65
N THR A 628 3.62 21.30 -3.69
CA THR A 628 4.53 21.27 -4.85
C THR A 628 4.89 19.85 -5.32
N PHE A 629 6.13 19.42 -5.10
CA PHE A 629 6.65 18.09 -5.45
C PHE A 629 6.74 17.15 -4.23
N PHE A 630 6.09 17.49 -3.12
CA PHE A 630 6.04 16.63 -1.95
C PHE A 630 4.72 15.86 -1.89
N SER A 631 4.81 14.58 -1.60
CA SER A 631 3.68 13.71 -1.26
C SER A 631 3.87 13.16 0.15
N LYS A 632 2.77 12.96 0.86
CA LYS A 632 2.81 12.43 2.23
C LYS A 632 3.17 10.95 2.23
N ALA A 633 3.99 10.52 3.21
CA ALA A 633 4.20 9.12 3.52
C ALA A 633 2.88 8.41 3.82
N SER A 634 2.87 7.10 3.60
CA SER A 634 1.73 6.27 4.02
C SER A 634 1.55 6.36 5.54
N THR A 635 0.37 6.78 5.97
CA THR A 635 0.02 6.84 7.39
C THR A 635 -0.98 5.76 7.79
N MET A 636 -1.28 4.82 6.89
CA MET A 636 -2.31 3.79 7.11
C MET A 636 -2.01 2.94 8.35
N ARG A 637 -0.76 2.50 8.49
CA ARG A 637 -0.28 1.77 9.66
C ARG A 637 -0.45 2.60 10.94
N MET A 638 0.07 3.82 10.93
CA MET A 638 0.01 4.74 12.07
C MET A 638 -1.45 5.04 12.47
N GLU A 639 -2.31 5.32 11.49
CA GLU A 639 -3.73 5.57 11.72
C GLU A 639 -4.45 4.34 12.28
N GLY A 640 -4.19 3.16 11.73
CA GLY A 640 -4.79 1.90 12.19
C GLY A 640 -4.44 1.57 13.64
N LEU A 641 -3.16 1.65 13.97
CA LEU A 641 -2.67 1.40 15.33
C LEU A 641 -3.15 2.48 16.31
N ALA A 642 -3.15 3.76 15.92
CA ALA A 642 -3.65 4.84 16.76
C ALA A 642 -5.14 4.64 17.07
N LYS A 643 -5.98 4.31 16.10
CA LYS A 643 -7.41 4.02 16.31
C LYS A 643 -7.65 2.87 17.28
N MET A 644 -6.76 1.88 17.33
CA MET A 644 -6.86 0.76 18.26
C MET A 644 -6.55 1.16 19.71
N MET A 645 -5.65 2.12 19.91
CA MET A 645 -5.07 2.40 21.23
C MET A 645 -5.49 3.74 21.82
N GLU A 646 -5.97 4.68 20.99
CA GLU A 646 -6.30 6.02 21.48
C GLU A 646 -7.57 6.03 22.32
N THR A 647 -7.49 6.67 23.47
CA THR A 647 -8.58 6.93 24.40
C THR A 647 -8.62 8.44 24.70
N PRO A 648 -9.68 8.98 25.33
CA PRO A 648 -9.74 10.39 25.71
C PRO A 648 -8.60 10.88 26.62
N HIS A 649 -7.94 9.95 27.32
CA HIS A 649 -6.85 10.26 28.25
C HIS A 649 -5.48 9.85 27.74
N THR A 650 -5.37 9.49 26.48
CA THR A 650 -4.11 9.03 25.88
C THR A 650 -3.09 10.17 25.80
N ASP A 651 -1.90 9.93 26.32
CA ASP A 651 -0.74 10.76 25.98
C ASP A 651 -0.35 10.50 24.52
N LYS A 652 -0.67 11.45 23.66
CA LYS A 652 -0.43 11.32 22.23
C LYS A 652 1.05 11.28 21.85
N ARG A 653 1.95 11.88 22.67
CA ARG A 653 3.40 11.80 22.42
C ARG A 653 3.92 10.41 22.76
N LEU A 654 3.47 9.83 23.87
CA LEU A 654 3.75 8.44 24.20
C LEU A 654 3.23 7.52 23.10
N LEU A 655 1.96 7.67 22.71
CA LEU A 655 1.38 6.85 21.62
C LEU A 655 2.17 7.01 20.32
N TYR A 656 2.50 8.23 19.91
CA TYR A 656 3.27 8.47 18.70
C TYR A 656 4.66 7.79 18.73
N ARG A 657 5.37 7.85 19.86
CA ARG A 657 6.64 7.13 20.02
C ARG A 657 6.48 5.62 19.85
N PHE A 658 5.38 5.04 20.34
CA PHE A 658 5.05 3.63 20.12
C PHE A 658 4.71 3.33 18.67
N LEU A 659 3.99 4.21 17.97
CA LEU A 659 3.69 4.06 16.55
C LEU A 659 4.95 4.08 15.67
N CYS A 660 6.02 4.71 16.13
CA CYS A 660 7.31 4.74 15.45
C CYS A 660 8.14 3.47 15.64
N ILE A 661 7.78 2.56 16.58
CA ILE A 661 8.45 1.25 16.71
C ILE A 661 8.16 0.42 15.46
N PRO A 662 9.20 0.00 14.72
CA PRO A 662 9.01 -0.86 13.55
C PRO A 662 8.69 -2.30 14.00
N PHE A 663 7.59 -2.85 13.53
CA PHE A 663 7.22 -4.27 13.64
C PHE A 663 6.18 -4.60 12.58
N ASP A 664 5.96 -5.87 12.31
CA ASP A 664 4.90 -6.33 11.42
C ASP A 664 3.56 -6.37 12.17
N GLU A 665 2.70 -5.40 11.92
CA GLU A 665 1.37 -5.30 12.54
C GLU A 665 0.37 -6.33 12.01
N THR A 666 0.70 -7.03 10.93
CA THR A 666 -0.12 -8.13 10.41
C THR A 666 0.12 -9.43 11.16
N ASP A 667 1.24 -9.52 11.89
CA ASP A 667 1.53 -10.62 12.80
C ASP A 667 0.76 -10.43 14.13
N PRO A 668 -0.25 -11.29 14.43
CA PRO A 668 -1.10 -11.12 15.62
C PRO A 668 -0.33 -11.21 16.94
N ASP A 669 0.75 -12.00 16.97
CA ASP A 669 1.56 -12.18 18.18
C ASP A 669 2.39 -10.93 18.47
N LEU A 670 3.08 -10.39 17.47
CA LEU A 670 3.81 -9.12 17.58
C LEU A 670 2.89 -7.97 17.94
N LEU A 671 1.71 -7.88 17.30
CA LEU A 671 0.73 -6.86 17.62
C LEU A 671 0.22 -6.96 19.06
N SER A 672 -0.01 -8.17 19.55
CA SER A 672 -0.42 -8.41 20.95
C SER A 672 0.67 -7.97 21.93
N ARG A 673 1.92 -8.30 21.67
CA ARG A 673 3.08 -7.90 22.47
C ARG A 673 3.26 -6.39 22.48
N TRP A 674 3.20 -5.75 21.32
CA TRP A 674 3.29 -4.31 21.19
C TRP A 674 2.17 -3.59 22.00
N LYS A 675 0.93 -4.07 21.93
CA LYS A 675 -0.19 -3.55 22.75
C LYS A 675 0.07 -3.69 24.24
N ALA A 676 0.60 -4.83 24.66
CA ALA A 676 0.91 -5.09 26.08
C ALA A 676 1.99 -4.11 26.58
N LEU A 677 3.04 -3.87 25.80
CA LEU A 677 4.08 -2.90 26.10
C LEU A 677 3.51 -1.48 26.24
N TYR A 678 2.70 -1.05 25.28
CA TYR A 678 2.05 0.26 25.36
C TYR A 678 1.17 0.42 26.59
N GLN A 679 0.38 -0.60 26.92
CA GLN A 679 -0.48 -0.58 28.10
C GLN A 679 0.31 -0.56 29.41
N ALA A 680 1.46 -1.22 29.47
CA ALA A 680 2.36 -1.16 30.62
C ALA A 680 2.90 0.27 30.81
N GLU A 681 3.40 0.90 29.74
CA GLU A 681 3.89 2.28 29.80
C GLU A 681 2.80 3.29 30.18
N CYS A 682 1.56 3.09 29.70
CA CYS A 682 0.43 3.92 30.14
C CYS A 682 0.16 3.82 31.66
N ARG A 683 0.53 2.70 32.30
CA ARG A 683 0.45 2.51 33.77
C ARG A 683 1.72 2.93 34.50
N GLN A 684 2.71 3.45 33.78
CA GLN A 684 4.05 3.74 34.28
C GLN A 684 4.76 2.48 34.84
N GLU A 685 4.47 1.33 34.25
CA GLU A 685 5.07 0.04 34.54
C GLU A 685 5.98 -0.33 33.38
N HIS A 686 7.30 -0.33 33.61
CA HIS A 686 8.20 -0.84 32.56
C HIS A 686 8.10 -2.36 32.50
N ALA A 687 7.96 -2.87 31.26
CA ALA A 687 7.93 -4.31 31.05
C ALA A 687 9.30 -4.93 31.41
N ASP A 688 9.31 -6.03 32.17
CA ASP A 688 10.53 -6.82 32.34
C ASP A 688 10.80 -7.59 31.03
N VAL A 689 11.56 -6.95 30.18
CA VAL A 689 11.87 -7.43 28.82
C VAL A 689 12.59 -8.78 28.86
N LEU A 690 13.48 -8.99 29.83
CA LEU A 690 14.32 -10.19 29.90
C LEU A 690 13.51 -11.46 30.20
N THR A 691 12.35 -11.33 30.85
CA THR A 691 11.47 -12.47 31.15
C THR A 691 10.57 -12.88 29.99
N VAL A 692 10.33 -11.97 29.02
CA VAL A 692 9.36 -12.17 27.93
C VAL A 692 9.97 -12.36 26.55
N ILE A 693 11.28 -12.08 26.40
CA ILE A 693 11.99 -12.35 25.16
C ILE A 693 12.18 -13.86 24.93
N PRO A 694 12.21 -14.33 23.70
CA PRO A 694 12.42 -15.75 23.38
C PRO A 694 13.70 -16.31 24.02
N HIS A 695 13.63 -17.53 24.54
CA HIS A 695 14.81 -18.22 25.03
C HIS A 695 15.70 -18.66 23.88
N ALA A 696 17.00 -18.44 24.02
CA ALA A 696 17.98 -18.91 23.06
C ALA A 696 18.03 -20.44 23.05
N MET A 697 18.03 -21.03 21.87
CA MET A 697 18.23 -22.47 21.65
C MET A 697 19.68 -22.72 21.26
N ASP A 698 20.14 -23.94 21.52
CA ASP A 698 21.45 -24.37 21.03
C ASP A 698 21.43 -24.33 19.49
N PRO A 699 22.30 -23.53 18.84
CA PRO A 699 22.35 -23.43 17.40
C PRO A 699 22.51 -24.77 16.68
N GLU A 700 23.27 -25.71 17.23
CA GLU A 700 23.53 -27.04 16.64
C GLU A 700 22.31 -27.96 16.70
N ALA A 701 21.40 -27.73 17.65
CA ALA A 701 20.16 -28.47 17.80
C ALA A 701 19.04 -27.98 16.86
N CYS A 702 19.22 -26.85 16.18
CA CYS A 702 18.20 -26.24 15.31
C CYS A 702 17.97 -27.06 14.03
N THR A 703 16.72 -27.29 13.67
CA THR A 703 16.30 -28.03 12.48
C THR A 703 15.54 -27.16 11.50
N ILE A 704 15.41 -27.63 10.23
CA ILE A 704 14.71 -26.87 9.16
C ILE A 704 13.25 -26.56 9.51
N GLN A 705 12.58 -27.38 10.31
CA GLN A 705 11.22 -27.14 10.76
C GLN A 705 11.12 -25.98 11.75
N MET A 706 12.25 -25.58 12.35
CA MET A 706 12.31 -24.46 13.30
C MET A 706 12.65 -23.12 12.64
N LEU A 707 12.90 -23.11 11.33
CA LEU A 707 13.31 -21.90 10.62
C LEU A 707 12.30 -20.75 10.78
N ASP A 708 11.01 -21.03 10.59
CA ASP A 708 9.96 -20.01 10.73
C ASP A 708 9.83 -19.50 12.18
N LEU A 709 9.99 -20.40 13.15
CA LEU A 709 10.00 -20.05 14.57
C LEU A 709 11.18 -19.14 14.91
N LEU A 710 12.38 -19.48 14.46
CA LEU A 710 13.58 -18.68 14.72
C LEU A 710 13.48 -17.28 14.08
N GLU A 711 12.90 -17.18 12.89
CA GLU A 711 12.63 -15.88 12.26
C GLU A 711 11.60 -15.07 13.05
N ALA A 712 10.55 -15.71 13.60
CA ALA A 712 9.57 -15.05 14.45
C ALA A 712 10.18 -14.61 15.79
N ASP A 713 11.03 -15.45 16.40
CA ASP A 713 11.76 -15.12 17.62
C ASP A 713 12.71 -13.94 17.41
N TYR A 714 13.38 -13.88 16.26
CA TYR A 714 14.24 -12.74 15.92
C TYR A 714 13.44 -11.44 15.81
N ARG A 715 12.29 -11.46 15.10
CA ARG A 715 11.39 -10.30 15.00
C ARG A 715 10.84 -9.88 16.37
N THR A 716 10.58 -10.84 17.25
CA THR A 716 10.16 -10.57 18.63
C THR A 716 11.28 -9.86 19.40
N CYS A 717 12.51 -10.32 19.27
CA CYS A 717 13.68 -9.64 19.86
C CYS A 717 13.83 -8.21 19.31
N ASP A 718 13.59 -7.97 18.02
CA ASP A 718 13.64 -6.63 17.44
C ASP A 718 12.59 -5.69 18.02
N LEU A 719 11.37 -6.16 18.24
CA LEU A 719 10.32 -5.39 18.90
C LEU A 719 10.75 -4.96 20.31
N TYR A 720 11.25 -5.88 21.10
CA TYR A 720 11.69 -5.60 22.47
C TYR A 720 12.96 -4.76 22.53
N TYR A 721 13.88 -4.92 21.58
CA TYR A 721 15.07 -4.07 21.43
C TYR A 721 14.68 -2.61 21.22
N ASN A 722 13.77 -2.35 20.26
CA ASN A 722 13.31 -1.01 19.99
C ASN A 722 12.53 -0.41 21.16
N TYR A 723 11.73 -1.20 21.86
CA TYR A 723 11.06 -0.77 23.09
C TYR A 723 12.07 -0.41 24.17
N ALA A 724 13.01 -1.29 24.48
CA ALA A 724 14.02 -1.06 25.53
C ALA A 724 14.83 0.22 25.25
N ARG A 725 15.28 0.40 24.01
CA ARG A 725 16.04 1.58 23.57
C ARG A 725 15.26 2.88 23.73
N LEU A 726 13.95 2.87 23.50
CA LEU A 726 13.13 4.09 23.48
C LEU A 726 12.55 4.46 24.85
N PHE A 727 12.35 3.46 25.73
CA PHE A 727 11.55 3.67 26.94
C PHE A 727 12.26 3.34 28.27
N LEU A 728 13.31 2.52 28.24
CA LEU A 728 14.06 2.24 29.48
C LEU A 728 15.10 3.34 29.76
N GLU A 729 15.23 3.71 31.03
CA GLU A 729 16.21 4.74 31.46
C GLU A 729 17.67 4.26 31.35
N ASN A 730 17.92 2.97 31.64
CA ASN A 730 19.25 2.35 31.56
C ASN A 730 19.18 1.08 30.71
N PRO A 731 19.09 1.20 29.36
CA PRO A 731 18.80 0.08 28.50
C PRO A 731 20.01 -0.83 28.22
N ASP A 732 21.26 -0.38 28.47
CA ASP A 732 22.48 -1.00 27.94
C ASP A 732 22.57 -2.51 28.24
N SER A 733 22.40 -2.92 29.48
CA SER A 733 22.45 -4.34 29.85
C SER A 733 21.31 -5.17 29.25
N VAL A 734 20.14 -4.59 29.09
CA VAL A 734 18.98 -5.24 28.45
C VAL A 734 19.23 -5.37 26.95
N LEU A 735 19.76 -4.34 26.33
CA LEU A 735 20.08 -4.35 24.90
C LEU A 735 21.18 -5.36 24.58
N GLU A 736 22.20 -5.47 25.42
CA GLU A 736 23.28 -6.47 25.29
C GLU A 736 22.72 -7.90 25.35
N GLU A 737 21.83 -8.20 26.33
CA GLU A 737 21.22 -9.53 26.44
C GLU A 737 20.32 -9.84 25.24
N ILE A 738 19.50 -8.88 24.76
CA ILE A 738 18.69 -9.06 23.57
C ILE A 738 19.58 -9.33 22.35
N GLN A 739 20.69 -8.59 22.20
CA GLN A 739 21.62 -8.79 21.10
C GLN A 739 22.29 -10.18 21.17
N CYS A 740 22.69 -10.61 22.34
CA CYS A 740 23.22 -11.95 22.55
C CYS A 740 22.24 -13.05 22.09
N ARG A 741 20.95 -12.88 22.41
CA ARG A 741 19.90 -13.81 21.95
C ARG A 741 19.69 -13.77 20.44
N LYS A 742 19.67 -12.60 19.84
CA LYS A 742 19.60 -12.41 18.38
C LYS A 742 20.76 -13.11 17.68
N ASP A 743 21.96 -13.02 18.24
CA ASP A 743 23.15 -13.67 17.69
C ASP A 743 23.04 -15.21 17.75
N LEU A 744 22.51 -15.76 18.83
CA LEU A 744 22.28 -17.21 18.96
C LEU A 744 21.21 -17.69 17.99
N ILE A 745 20.11 -16.95 17.83
CA ILE A 745 19.06 -17.23 16.84
C ILE A 745 19.66 -17.21 15.43
N SER A 746 20.46 -16.18 15.11
CA SER A 746 21.14 -16.06 13.83
C SER A 746 22.07 -17.25 13.54
N LYS A 747 22.87 -17.68 14.55
CA LYS A 747 23.71 -18.88 14.44
C LYS A 747 22.89 -20.15 14.19
N GLY A 748 21.74 -20.30 14.85
CA GLY A 748 20.80 -21.40 14.59
C GLY A 748 20.28 -21.40 13.14
N ILE A 749 19.90 -20.26 12.60
CA ILE A 749 19.46 -20.13 11.20
C ILE A 749 20.63 -20.45 10.25
N ILE A 750 21.83 -19.92 10.51
CA ILE A 750 23.04 -20.22 9.72
C ILE A 750 23.30 -21.72 9.71
N HIS A 751 23.23 -22.38 10.87
CA HIS A 751 23.40 -23.82 10.96
C HIS A 751 22.39 -24.56 10.09
N ILE A 752 21.11 -24.22 10.17
CA ILE A 752 20.04 -24.81 9.34
C ILE A 752 20.36 -24.65 7.85
N LEU A 753 20.61 -23.43 7.42
CA LEU A 753 20.82 -23.13 6.00
C LEU A 753 22.10 -23.77 5.43
N SER A 754 23.10 -23.99 6.27
CA SER A 754 24.40 -24.52 5.88
C SER A 754 24.45 -26.04 5.87
N THR A 755 23.87 -26.67 6.88
CA THR A 755 24.08 -28.10 7.14
C THR A 755 22.89 -28.99 6.76
N GLN A 756 21.67 -28.45 6.82
CA GLN A 756 20.48 -29.27 6.66
C GLN A 756 20.01 -29.43 5.23
N LYS A 757 19.44 -30.60 4.92
CA LYS A 757 18.84 -30.88 3.62
C LYS A 757 17.53 -30.11 3.49
N LEU A 758 17.46 -29.21 2.53
CA LEU A 758 16.22 -28.52 2.17
C LEU A 758 15.22 -29.51 1.57
N GLN A 759 13.96 -29.41 1.99
CA GLN A 759 12.92 -30.28 1.45
C GLN A 759 12.57 -29.89 0.03
N GLN A 760 12.65 -30.86 -0.88
CA GLN A 760 12.17 -30.66 -2.25
C GLN A 760 10.63 -30.65 -2.27
N LYS A 761 10.09 -29.81 -3.13
CA LYS A 761 8.65 -29.80 -3.38
C LYS A 761 8.20 -31.16 -3.91
N ALA A 762 7.25 -31.75 -3.24
CA ALA A 762 6.73 -33.07 -3.59
C ALA A 762 5.20 -33.09 -3.60
N CYS A 763 4.65 -33.91 -4.47
CA CYS A 763 3.21 -34.14 -4.52
C CYS A 763 2.70 -34.67 -3.17
N ARG A 764 1.71 -34.03 -2.58
CA ARG A 764 1.14 -34.45 -1.29
C ARG A 764 0.58 -35.89 -1.30
N SER A 765 0.07 -36.32 -2.44
CA SER A 765 -0.55 -37.67 -2.59
C SER A 765 0.50 -38.77 -2.89
N CYS A 766 1.27 -38.64 -3.95
CA CYS A 766 2.18 -39.74 -4.40
C CYS A 766 3.65 -39.48 -4.08
N LYS A 767 4.00 -38.40 -3.40
CA LYS A 767 5.36 -38.00 -3.03
C LYS A 767 6.32 -37.80 -4.21
N LYS A 768 5.80 -37.81 -5.46
CA LYS A 768 6.61 -37.51 -6.64
C LYS A 768 7.20 -36.12 -6.52
N ARG A 769 8.47 -35.94 -6.81
CA ARG A 769 9.13 -34.64 -6.88
C ARG A 769 8.44 -33.72 -7.89
N LEU A 770 8.23 -32.50 -7.51
CA LEU A 770 7.62 -31.44 -8.32
C LEU A 770 8.67 -30.38 -8.63
N PRO A 771 8.67 -29.79 -9.84
CA PRO A 771 9.56 -28.67 -10.14
C PRO A 771 9.35 -27.52 -9.15
N TRP A 772 10.38 -26.71 -8.92
CA TRP A 772 10.33 -25.57 -8.00
C TRP A 772 9.18 -24.59 -8.34
N ASN A 773 8.87 -24.40 -9.62
CA ASN A 773 7.83 -23.51 -10.12
C ASN A 773 6.43 -24.14 -10.23
N TRP A 774 6.28 -25.41 -9.82
CA TRP A 774 4.99 -26.09 -9.88
C TRP A 774 3.97 -25.42 -8.94
N PRO A 775 2.81 -24.90 -9.44
CA PRO A 775 1.93 -24.07 -8.62
C PRO A 775 1.04 -24.88 -7.66
N TYR A 776 0.88 -26.19 -7.86
CA TYR A 776 -0.10 -26.99 -7.14
C TYR A 776 0.54 -27.94 -6.11
N PRO A 777 -0.21 -28.35 -5.06
CA PRO A 777 0.26 -29.34 -4.09
C PRO A 777 0.23 -30.78 -4.62
N LEU A 778 -0.41 -31.02 -5.76
CA LEU A 778 -0.54 -32.31 -6.40
C LEU A 778 0.12 -32.28 -7.78
N CYS A 779 0.72 -33.43 -8.20
CA CYS A 779 1.13 -33.58 -9.59
C CYS A 779 -0.08 -33.83 -10.51
N ASP A 780 0.09 -33.61 -11.81
CA ASP A 780 -0.97 -33.80 -12.81
C ASP A 780 -1.67 -35.16 -12.71
N SER A 781 -0.91 -36.23 -12.51
CA SER A 781 -1.46 -37.58 -12.41
C SER A 781 -2.34 -37.78 -11.19
N CYS A 782 -1.97 -37.16 -10.05
CA CYS A 782 -2.78 -37.26 -8.83
C CYS A 782 -3.96 -36.30 -8.88
N PHE A 783 -3.81 -35.14 -9.47
CA PHE A 783 -4.89 -34.18 -9.70
C PHE A 783 -5.99 -34.77 -10.60
N ARG A 784 -5.58 -35.40 -11.74
CA ARG A 784 -6.52 -36.06 -12.65
C ARG A 784 -7.22 -37.26 -11.99
N ARG A 785 -6.52 -38.06 -11.18
CA ARG A 785 -7.14 -39.18 -10.43
C ARG A 785 -8.14 -38.69 -9.38
N GLY A 786 -7.88 -37.60 -8.69
CA GLY A 786 -8.79 -37.00 -7.72
C GLY A 786 -10.06 -36.40 -8.37
N SER A 787 -9.93 -35.80 -9.56
CA SER A 787 -11.08 -35.27 -10.30
C SER A 787 -11.99 -36.34 -10.90
N PHE A 788 -11.50 -37.56 -11.15
CA PHE A 788 -12.32 -38.67 -11.58
C PHE A 788 -13.03 -39.43 -10.42
N ALA A 789 -12.46 -39.39 -9.21
CA ALA A 789 -13.10 -39.97 -8.02
C ALA A 789 -14.24 -39.09 -7.46
N GLY A 790 -14.37 -37.84 -7.86
CA GLY A 790 -15.33 -36.87 -7.35
C GLY A 790 -16.64 -36.74 -8.14
N ARG A 791 -16.91 -37.51 -9.18
CA ARG A 791 -18.21 -37.50 -9.89
C ARG A 791 -19.34 -38.21 -9.18
N GLY A 792 -19.18 -38.56 -7.92
CA GLY A 792 -20.17 -39.29 -7.13
C GLY A 792 -20.37 -38.78 -5.69
N ARG A 793 -20.32 -37.51 -5.40
CA ARG A 793 -20.95 -36.87 -4.21
C ARG A 793 -20.72 -35.36 -4.17
N ALA A 794 -21.82 -34.69 -3.93
CA ALA A 794 -22.04 -33.26 -3.74
C ALA A 794 -20.88 -32.37 -3.30
N GLY A 795 -20.73 -31.21 -3.98
CA GLY A 795 -20.45 -29.86 -3.51
C GLY A 795 -19.58 -29.71 -2.25
N GLY A 796 -18.29 -29.78 -2.39
CA GLY A 796 -17.37 -29.24 -1.40
C GLY A 796 -16.53 -28.17 -2.07
N ILE A 797 -16.79 -26.93 -1.73
CA ILE A 797 -15.97 -25.77 -2.08
C ILE A 797 -14.59 -26.01 -1.46
N TRP A 798 -13.57 -26.18 -2.30
CA TRP A 798 -12.18 -26.20 -1.85
C TRP A 798 -11.76 -24.76 -1.55
N ASN A 799 -11.70 -24.44 -0.27
CA ASN A 799 -11.02 -23.22 0.18
C ASN A 799 -9.58 -23.24 -0.33
N MET A 800 -9.22 -22.20 -1.05
CA MET A 800 -7.84 -21.94 -1.53
C MET A 800 -6.93 -21.35 -0.42
N ASP A 801 -7.39 -21.37 0.83
CA ASP A 801 -6.68 -20.82 1.99
C ASP A 801 -5.74 -21.88 2.59
N GLY A 802 -4.55 -21.97 2.08
CA GLY A 802 -3.55 -22.93 2.59
C GLY A 802 -2.14 -22.75 2.07
N TRP A 803 -1.84 -21.56 1.56
CA TRP A 803 -0.48 -21.11 1.24
C TRP A 803 -0.41 -19.57 1.35
N GLY A 804 -0.79 -19.07 2.50
CA GLY A 804 -0.38 -17.79 3.01
C GLY A 804 0.62 -18.07 4.12
N ASP A 805 1.71 -17.40 4.03
CA ASP A 805 2.89 -17.23 4.88
C ASP A 805 4.13 -17.97 4.43
#